data_b283634b9a792f335afb648f11bc62f9
#
_entry.id   b283634b9a792f335afb648f11bc62f9
#
_cell.length_a   1.000
_cell.length_b   1.000
_cell.length_c   1.000
_cell.angle_alpha   90.00
_cell.angle_beta   90.00
_cell.angle_gamma   90.00
#
_symmetry.space_group_name_H-M   'P 1'
#
loop_
_entity.id
_entity.type
_entity.pdbx_description
1 polymer ?
#
loop_
_entity_poly.entity_id
_entity_poly.type
_entity_poly.pdbx_seq_one_letter_code
_entity_poly.pdbx_strand_id
1 'polypeptide(L)'
;MSYTKKMEQLVASIQQQNRMLKLSFPDNNVPFANQMVANHIVATENFNQDFEFKIEILADSIDIPLKEMIGKMATVEMKRFDGSSRFFNGYIFSFKFLKNDGAYVRYEMVLKPWLAFLKYRQDCQIFQEKTLKDRSSRLFEKCINHDVAWNIRGEDPETTFSVQFNESDYNYLQRQWEAAGWIYWYEHRKDGHTLHIIDQSTTTNSIQNQNQELIWRGNEAHNTGVGVISIADQSQMSFSKYTASSFDFKSPDPLQAEFSSSHAPDQLTDLENYTYSGAYGFKDFDQGKNDLVSRSQADFALNNQKFMVANDAYAEIGHWFKLSRTGGEEKEYLVTGIQHSAGNNYLFETERETAQYRCEMTCIQRDVPWKPILYLNSQMTRIYGLQTAIVVGPLGEEIYTDKYGRVKVQFHWDRLGKKNEESSAWVRVATAWAGSNFGMVSIPRIGQEVIVQFLEGNPDRPIITGSVYNEDNLPPWDLPNNATQSGILSRSSTGATIDNANAIRFEDKKGAEEVWIHAEKDQRIEVENNESHSVGVDRSKTVGSNETVSIGADRTETVGNNETISIGVNRTETVGSNETINIGANRTETVTGNETITIQQNRTKTVIANENANISQNQSVSVAQNQSTSVGQNQTVNVGLNKVESVAVAKALNVGAAYAVTVGAGHALTVAGAMNTAVGLAQFEQVGLAKNVSVGNSYNIDVADKFELQVGSASLVLKSDGTITISGVKILIEGETLVQINGNDVDIN
;
A
#
# COMPACT_ATOMS: atom_id res chain seq x y z
N MET A 1 -49.26 15.91 -50.75
CA MET A 1 -49.34 14.65 -49.98
C MET A 1 -49.79 14.98 -48.57
N SER A 2 -50.83 14.30 -48.07
CA SER A 2 -51.34 14.51 -46.70
C SER A 2 -50.27 14.24 -45.66
N TYR A 3 -50.26 15.04 -44.62
CA TYR A 3 -49.35 14.90 -43.45
C TYR A 3 -49.38 13.47 -42.90
N THR A 4 -50.53 12.79 -42.93
CA THR A 4 -50.74 11.41 -42.57
C THR A 4 -49.95 10.42 -43.44
N LYS A 5 -49.88 10.65 -44.76
CA LYS A 5 -49.12 9.78 -45.67
C LYS A 5 -47.60 9.93 -45.51
N LYS A 6 -47.15 11.13 -45.12
CA LYS A 6 -45.73 11.34 -44.73
C LYS A 6 -45.40 10.67 -43.42
N MET A 7 -46.32 10.67 -42.44
CA MET A 7 -46.16 9.98 -41.16
C MET A 7 -46.18 8.47 -41.34
N GLU A 8 -47.08 7.91 -42.15
CA GLU A 8 -47.09 6.47 -42.43
C GLU A 8 -45.85 6.00 -43.19
N GLN A 9 -45.33 6.81 -44.10
CA GLN A 9 -44.05 6.54 -44.76
C GLN A 9 -42.87 6.68 -43.80
N LEU A 10 -42.92 7.61 -42.83
CA LEU A 10 -41.93 7.78 -41.80
C LEU A 10 -41.89 6.56 -40.85
N VAL A 11 -43.08 6.13 -40.38
CA VAL A 11 -43.20 4.93 -39.53
C VAL A 11 -42.74 3.66 -40.26
N ALA A 12 -43.05 3.55 -41.56
CA ALA A 12 -42.59 2.44 -42.38
C ALA A 12 -41.07 2.49 -42.65
N SER A 13 -40.47 3.71 -42.69
CA SER A 13 -39.01 3.87 -42.84
C SER A 13 -38.22 3.59 -41.58
N ILE A 14 -38.85 3.66 -40.41
CA ILE A 14 -38.23 3.42 -39.11
C ILE A 14 -38.23 1.91 -38.75
N GLN A 15 -38.73 1.02 -39.59
CA GLN A 15 -38.69 -0.41 -39.33
C GLN A 15 -37.22 -0.92 -39.33
N GLN A 16 -36.75 -1.35 -38.16
CA GLN A 16 -35.39 -1.86 -38.00
C GLN A 16 -35.20 -3.30 -38.51
N GLN A 17 -36.27 -4.01 -38.90
CA GLN A 17 -36.23 -5.47 -39.15
C GLN A 17 -35.28 -5.88 -40.25
N ASN A 18 -35.11 -5.05 -41.27
CA ASN A 18 -34.23 -5.33 -42.43
C ASN A 18 -33.00 -4.41 -42.47
N ARG A 19 -32.64 -3.81 -41.38
CA ARG A 19 -31.48 -2.89 -41.28
C ARG A 19 -30.28 -3.60 -40.71
N MET A 20 -29.08 -3.07 -41.03
CA MET A 20 -27.83 -3.57 -40.48
C MET A 20 -27.78 -3.42 -38.96
N LEU A 21 -28.16 -2.26 -38.45
CA LEU A 21 -28.18 -1.96 -37.01
C LEU A 21 -29.61 -1.96 -36.50
N LYS A 22 -29.82 -2.63 -35.38
CA LYS A 22 -31.08 -2.70 -34.67
C LYS A 22 -30.89 -2.39 -33.18
N LEU A 23 -31.55 -1.34 -32.72
CA LEU A 23 -31.54 -0.93 -31.32
C LEU A 23 -32.60 -1.72 -30.53
N SER A 24 -32.25 -2.19 -29.35
CA SER A 24 -33.18 -2.79 -28.42
C SER A 24 -32.79 -2.43 -26.99
N PHE A 25 -33.75 -2.51 -26.09
CA PHE A 25 -33.56 -2.26 -24.68
C PHE A 25 -34.00 -3.53 -23.93
N PRO A 26 -33.05 -4.28 -23.34
CA PRO A 26 -33.37 -5.47 -22.55
C PRO A 26 -34.29 -5.17 -21.35
N ASP A 27 -34.13 -3.98 -20.77
CA ASP A 27 -35.02 -3.50 -19.72
C ASP A 27 -36.31 -2.96 -20.33
N ASN A 28 -37.43 -3.60 -20.10
CA ASN A 28 -38.73 -3.22 -20.67
C ASN A 28 -39.29 -1.86 -20.18
N ASN A 29 -38.55 -1.09 -19.40
CA ASN A 29 -38.99 0.17 -18.78
C ASN A 29 -38.29 1.42 -19.34
N VAL A 30 -37.83 1.35 -20.56
CA VAL A 30 -37.20 2.49 -21.24
C VAL A 30 -38.24 3.35 -21.91
N PRO A 31 -38.32 4.66 -21.61
CA PRO A 31 -39.29 5.53 -22.23
C PRO A 31 -39.02 5.69 -23.73
N PHE A 32 -40.06 5.73 -24.53
CA PHE A 32 -39.96 5.92 -25.99
C PHE A 32 -39.14 4.87 -26.74
N ALA A 33 -38.92 3.67 -26.16
CA ALA A 33 -38.09 2.62 -26.74
C ALA A 33 -38.41 2.28 -28.19
N ASN A 34 -39.70 2.25 -28.54
CA ASN A 34 -40.18 1.93 -29.88
C ASN A 34 -40.09 3.11 -30.89
N GLN A 35 -39.71 4.29 -30.42
CA GLN A 35 -39.57 5.52 -31.22
C GLN A 35 -38.10 5.85 -31.53
N MET A 36 -37.18 5.01 -31.14
CA MET A 36 -35.75 5.19 -31.34
C MET A 36 -35.15 4.09 -32.20
N VAL A 37 -34.29 4.47 -33.13
CA VAL A 37 -33.52 3.57 -33.99
C VAL A 37 -32.06 3.96 -34.01
N ALA A 38 -31.17 2.99 -34.09
CA ALA A 38 -29.74 3.25 -34.28
C ALA A 38 -29.48 3.64 -35.73
N ASN A 39 -28.83 4.77 -35.96
CA ASN A 39 -28.38 5.20 -37.28
C ASN A 39 -26.93 4.86 -37.53
N HIS A 40 -26.09 5.19 -36.60
CA HIS A 40 -24.64 4.93 -36.67
C HIS A 40 -24.10 4.51 -35.30
N ILE A 41 -23.13 3.63 -35.31
CA ILE A 41 -22.39 3.23 -34.11
C ILE A 41 -20.89 3.36 -34.36
N VAL A 42 -20.20 3.94 -33.39
CA VAL A 42 -18.76 3.83 -33.24
C VAL A 42 -18.52 3.11 -31.92
N ALA A 43 -18.01 1.90 -31.98
CA ALA A 43 -17.79 1.05 -30.81
C ALA A 43 -16.30 0.79 -30.66
N THR A 44 -15.73 1.23 -29.53
CA THR A 44 -14.31 1.08 -29.22
C THR A 44 -14.13 0.14 -28.05
N GLU A 45 -13.28 -0.86 -28.22
CA GLU A 45 -12.98 -1.90 -27.26
C GLU A 45 -11.47 -2.11 -27.23
N ASN A 46 -10.85 -2.12 -26.04
CA ASN A 46 -9.43 -2.45 -25.86
C ASN A 46 -9.23 -3.34 -24.64
N PHE A 47 -8.19 -4.15 -24.66
CA PHE A 47 -7.79 -4.88 -23.47
C PHE A 47 -7.56 -3.93 -22.28
N ASN A 48 -8.01 -4.37 -21.14
CA ASN A 48 -7.91 -3.63 -19.87
C ASN A 48 -8.52 -2.22 -19.90
N GLN A 49 -9.47 -1.95 -20.81
CA GLN A 49 -10.20 -0.69 -20.84
C GLN A 49 -11.72 -0.94 -20.91
N ASP A 50 -12.45 -0.02 -20.33
CA ASP A 50 -13.89 -0.02 -20.50
C ASP A 50 -14.23 0.25 -21.96
N PHE A 51 -15.14 -0.50 -22.52
CA PHE A 51 -15.66 -0.18 -23.85
C PHE A 51 -16.41 1.16 -23.83
N GLU A 52 -16.40 1.85 -24.96
CA GLU A 52 -17.25 3.01 -25.21
C GLU A 52 -17.94 2.88 -26.56
N PHE A 53 -19.28 2.76 -26.53
CA PHE A 53 -20.08 2.72 -27.74
C PHE A 53 -20.86 4.01 -27.90
N LYS A 54 -20.52 4.79 -28.93
CA LYS A 54 -21.24 6.00 -29.31
C LYS A 54 -22.21 5.65 -30.41
N ILE A 55 -23.47 5.88 -30.13
CA ILE A 55 -24.55 5.53 -31.03
C ILE A 55 -25.34 6.79 -31.38
N GLU A 56 -25.39 7.09 -32.65
CA GLU A 56 -26.35 8.10 -33.17
C GLU A 56 -27.72 7.47 -33.25
N ILE A 57 -28.64 8.04 -32.54
CA ILE A 57 -30.05 7.62 -32.48
C ILE A 57 -30.88 8.59 -33.28
N LEU A 58 -31.77 8.04 -34.10
CA LEU A 58 -32.86 8.81 -34.71
C LEU A 58 -34.14 8.50 -33.96
N ALA A 59 -34.90 9.56 -33.68
CA ALA A 59 -36.18 9.46 -32.99
C ALA A 59 -37.22 10.32 -33.69
N ASP A 60 -38.49 10.01 -33.47
CA ASP A 60 -39.62 10.78 -33.97
C ASP A 60 -40.08 11.84 -32.95
N SER A 61 -39.59 11.80 -31.71
CA SER A 61 -39.96 12.72 -30.65
C SER A 61 -38.76 13.51 -30.11
N ILE A 62 -38.99 14.79 -29.83
CA ILE A 62 -38.07 15.67 -29.11
C ILE A 62 -38.20 15.53 -27.57
N ASP A 63 -39.29 14.90 -27.11
CA ASP A 63 -39.67 14.86 -25.70
C ASP A 63 -39.10 13.67 -24.93
N ILE A 64 -38.06 13.02 -25.48
CA ILE A 64 -37.42 11.88 -24.77
C ILE A 64 -36.73 12.41 -23.49
N PRO A 65 -37.14 11.93 -22.32
CA PRO A 65 -36.60 12.40 -21.04
C PRO A 65 -35.15 11.92 -20.87
N LEU A 66 -34.19 12.79 -21.14
CA LEU A 66 -32.74 12.43 -21.13
C LEU A 66 -32.31 11.76 -19.86
N LYS A 67 -32.77 12.25 -18.70
CA LYS A 67 -32.39 11.72 -17.37
C LYS A 67 -32.88 10.30 -17.17
N GLU A 68 -34.04 9.95 -17.65
CA GLU A 68 -34.63 8.61 -17.46
C GLU A 68 -33.97 7.54 -18.34
N MET A 69 -33.21 7.97 -19.35
CA MET A 69 -32.37 7.07 -20.15
C MET A 69 -31.11 6.60 -19.42
N ILE A 70 -30.58 7.44 -18.54
CA ILE A 70 -29.30 7.15 -17.86
C ILE A 70 -29.41 5.93 -16.96
N GLY A 71 -28.40 5.05 -17.05
CA GLY A 71 -28.33 3.81 -16.28
C GLY A 71 -29.18 2.66 -16.83
N LYS A 72 -29.95 2.89 -17.90
CA LYS A 72 -30.67 1.82 -18.59
C LYS A 72 -29.74 1.01 -19.48
N MET A 73 -30.08 -0.26 -19.68
CA MET A 73 -29.33 -1.13 -20.59
C MET A 73 -29.83 -0.95 -22.02
N ALA A 74 -28.91 -0.86 -22.96
CA ALA A 74 -29.22 -0.83 -24.39
C ALA A 74 -28.32 -1.80 -25.15
N THR A 75 -28.83 -2.35 -26.23
CA THR A 75 -28.13 -3.27 -27.12
C THR A 75 -28.34 -2.86 -28.56
N VAL A 76 -27.25 -2.70 -29.26
CA VAL A 76 -27.26 -2.59 -30.73
C VAL A 76 -26.91 -3.96 -31.29
N GLU A 77 -27.85 -4.57 -32.00
CA GLU A 77 -27.63 -5.78 -32.79
C GLU A 77 -27.19 -5.36 -34.20
N MET A 78 -26.05 -5.88 -34.61
CA MET A 78 -25.56 -5.68 -35.98
C MET A 78 -25.63 -7.00 -36.74
N LYS A 79 -26.26 -6.98 -37.92
CA LYS A 79 -26.33 -8.14 -38.79
C LYS A 79 -25.03 -8.30 -39.56
N ARG A 80 -24.43 -9.49 -39.48
CA ARG A 80 -23.31 -9.88 -40.33
C ARG A 80 -23.77 -10.32 -41.72
N PHE A 81 -22.88 -10.45 -42.65
CA PHE A 81 -23.21 -10.82 -44.04
C PHE A 81 -23.85 -12.21 -44.16
N ASP A 82 -23.54 -13.10 -43.28
CA ASP A 82 -24.12 -14.46 -43.23
C ASP A 82 -25.49 -14.52 -42.53
N GLY A 83 -25.97 -13.38 -42.06
CA GLY A 83 -27.23 -13.28 -41.31
C GLY A 83 -27.13 -13.50 -39.82
N SER A 84 -25.97 -13.89 -39.32
CA SER A 84 -25.72 -13.97 -37.87
C SER A 84 -25.74 -12.57 -37.25
N SER A 85 -25.82 -12.51 -35.94
CA SER A 85 -25.86 -11.24 -35.20
C SER A 85 -24.63 -11.04 -34.35
N ARG A 86 -24.11 -9.82 -34.34
CA ARG A 86 -23.21 -9.30 -33.35
C ARG A 86 -23.93 -8.33 -32.46
N PHE A 87 -23.61 -8.32 -31.17
CA PHE A 87 -24.23 -7.46 -30.20
C PHE A 87 -23.21 -6.47 -29.64
N PHE A 88 -23.68 -5.24 -29.38
CA PHE A 88 -23.00 -4.21 -28.64
C PHE A 88 -23.92 -3.81 -27.49
N ASN A 89 -23.68 -4.36 -26.33
CA ASN A 89 -24.51 -4.17 -25.14
C ASN A 89 -23.77 -3.34 -24.09
N GLY A 90 -24.47 -2.46 -23.42
CA GLY A 90 -23.94 -1.69 -22.32
C GLY A 90 -25.00 -0.85 -21.62
N TYR A 91 -24.59 -0.15 -20.59
CA TYR A 91 -25.45 0.80 -19.88
C TYR A 91 -25.28 2.20 -20.46
N ILE A 92 -26.37 2.95 -20.52
CA ILE A 92 -26.39 4.33 -20.99
C ILE A 92 -25.76 5.24 -19.94
N PHE A 93 -24.56 5.72 -20.18
CA PHE A 93 -23.87 6.69 -19.33
C PHE A 93 -24.06 8.13 -19.77
N SER A 94 -24.39 8.34 -21.04
CA SER A 94 -24.72 9.65 -21.60
C SER A 94 -25.81 9.51 -22.63
N PHE A 95 -26.79 10.39 -22.57
CA PHE A 95 -27.82 10.53 -23.57
C PHE A 95 -28.03 12.01 -23.85
N LYS A 96 -27.75 12.43 -25.09
CA LYS A 96 -27.64 13.84 -25.44
C LYS A 96 -28.48 14.13 -26.67
N PHE A 97 -29.30 15.19 -26.62
CA PHE A 97 -29.91 15.76 -27.77
C PHE A 97 -28.87 16.46 -28.66
N LEU A 98 -28.84 16.15 -29.92
CA LEU A 98 -27.91 16.77 -30.89
C LEU A 98 -28.59 17.87 -31.69
N LYS A 99 -29.65 17.51 -32.43
CA LYS A 99 -30.39 18.44 -33.26
C LYS A 99 -31.74 17.89 -33.70
N ASN A 100 -32.59 18.77 -34.17
CA ASN A 100 -33.80 18.42 -34.89
C ASN A 100 -33.68 19.01 -36.32
N ASP A 101 -33.66 18.16 -37.32
CA ASP A 101 -33.58 18.59 -38.73
C ASP A 101 -34.94 18.52 -39.45
N GLY A 102 -36.02 18.43 -38.69
CA GLY A 102 -37.40 18.50 -39.17
C GLY A 102 -37.97 17.17 -39.64
N ALA A 103 -37.15 16.20 -40.01
CA ALA A 103 -37.57 14.86 -40.37
C ALA A 103 -37.35 13.90 -39.21
N TYR A 104 -36.22 14.04 -38.50
CA TYR A 104 -35.85 13.26 -37.36
C TYR A 104 -35.20 14.08 -36.26
N VAL A 105 -35.38 13.68 -35.05
CA VAL A 105 -34.64 14.17 -33.92
C VAL A 105 -33.42 13.27 -33.70
N ARG A 106 -32.24 13.88 -33.61
CA ARG A 106 -31.00 13.15 -33.41
C ARG A 106 -30.54 13.23 -31.97
N TYR A 107 -30.20 12.07 -31.43
CA TYR A 107 -29.59 11.94 -30.12
C TYR A 107 -28.27 11.19 -30.25
N GLU A 108 -27.38 11.41 -29.30
CA GLU A 108 -26.19 10.61 -29.08
C GLU A 108 -26.38 9.82 -27.79
N MET A 109 -26.17 8.53 -27.86
CA MET A 109 -26.19 7.61 -26.73
C MET A 109 -24.79 7.00 -26.55
N VAL A 110 -24.25 7.06 -25.34
CA VAL A 110 -22.97 6.45 -25.01
C VAL A 110 -23.19 5.30 -24.04
N LEU A 111 -22.80 4.11 -24.48
CA LEU A 111 -22.85 2.92 -23.67
C LEU A 111 -21.48 2.61 -23.09
N LYS A 112 -21.48 2.17 -21.81
CA LYS A 112 -20.30 1.69 -21.09
C LYS A 112 -20.63 0.41 -20.32
N PRO A 113 -19.61 -0.36 -19.85
CA PRO A 113 -19.85 -1.57 -19.08
C PRO A 113 -20.41 -1.29 -17.70
N TRP A 114 -20.94 -2.32 -17.07
CA TRP A 114 -21.33 -2.29 -15.67
C TRP A 114 -20.16 -1.93 -14.74
N LEU A 115 -18.94 -2.32 -15.08
CA LEU A 115 -17.73 -1.99 -14.31
C LEU A 115 -17.52 -0.47 -14.19
N ALA A 116 -17.94 0.30 -15.20
CA ALA A 116 -17.81 1.76 -15.21
C ALA A 116 -18.58 2.45 -14.08
N PHE A 117 -19.61 1.83 -13.52
CA PHE A 117 -20.33 2.36 -12.36
C PHE A 117 -19.41 2.48 -11.13
N LEU A 118 -18.38 1.64 -11.02
CA LEU A 118 -17.40 1.70 -9.95
C LEU A 118 -16.56 3.00 -9.94
N LYS A 119 -16.56 3.75 -11.05
CA LYS A 119 -15.94 5.08 -11.14
C LYS A 119 -16.67 6.14 -10.31
N TYR A 120 -17.96 5.89 -10.03
CA TYR A 120 -18.83 6.79 -9.27
C TYR A 120 -18.98 6.37 -7.80
N ARG A 121 -18.12 5.47 -7.36
CA ARG A 121 -18.06 5.01 -5.99
C ARG A 121 -16.65 5.20 -5.48
N GLN A 122 -16.50 6.04 -4.48
CA GLN A 122 -15.22 6.30 -3.80
C GLN A 122 -15.32 5.83 -2.37
N ASP A 123 -14.28 5.16 -1.89
CA ASP A 123 -14.26 4.63 -0.53
C ASP A 123 -12.85 4.66 0.08
N CYS A 124 -12.81 4.45 1.40
CA CYS A 124 -11.62 4.13 2.16
C CYS A 124 -11.91 2.85 2.93
N GLN A 125 -11.22 1.78 2.60
CA GLN A 125 -11.40 0.48 3.27
C GLN A 125 -10.13 -0.34 3.25
N ILE A 126 -10.06 -1.26 4.18
CA ILE A 126 -8.94 -2.18 4.34
C ILE A 126 -9.41 -3.59 3.98
N PHE A 127 -8.61 -4.27 3.17
CA PHE A 127 -8.76 -5.68 2.88
C PHE A 127 -7.62 -6.44 3.55
N GLN A 128 -7.95 -7.45 4.33
CA GLN A 128 -6.98 -8.29 5.03
C GLN A 128 -7.22 -9.75 4.69
N GLU A 129 -6.13 -10.50 4.51
CA GLU A 129 -6.15 -11.94 4.23
C GLU A 129 -7.17 -12.28 3.13
N LYS A 130 -7.07 -11.59 2.00
CA LYS A 130 -7.95 -11.77 0.84
C LYS A 130 -7.15 -11.87 -0.45
N THR A 131 -7.58 -12.80 -1.31
CA THR A 131 -7.06 -12.88 -2.67
C THR A 131 -7.52 -11.68 -3.50
N LEU A 132 -6.91 -11.47 -4.64
CA LEU A 132 -7.33 -10.40 -5.52
C LEU A 132 -8.71 -10.67 -6.12
N LYS A 133 -9.00 -11.91 -6.43
CA LYS A 133 -10.32 -12.34 -6.88
C LYS A 133 -11.39 -12.05 -5.83
N ASP A 134 -11.14 -12.36 -4.55
CA ASP A 134 -12.09 -12.09 -3.47
C ASP A 134 -12.38 -10.61 -3.32
N ARG A 135 -11.32 -9.78 -3.36
CA ARG A 135 -11.46 -8.32 -3.28
C ARG A 135 -12.24 -7.76 -4.45
N SER A 136 -11.96 -8.26 -5.66
CA SER A 136 -12.70 -7.88 -6.85
C SER A 136 -14.17 -8.28 -6.75
N SER A 137 -14.44 -9.52 -6.37
CA SER A 137 -15.79 -10.04 -6.22
C SER A 137 -16.61 -9.24 -5.20
N ARG A 138 -16.02 -8.92 -4.05
CA ARG A 138 -16.66 -8.07 -3.04
C ARG A 138 -17.04 -6.68 -3.56
N LEU A 139 -16.23 -6.10 -4.44
CA LEU A 139 -16.57 -4.81 -5.05
C LEU A 139 -17.63 -4.95 -6.14
N PHE A 140 -17.63 -6.07 -6.88
CA PHE A 140 -18.63 -6.35 -7.92
C PHE A 140 -20.02 -6.60 -7.35
N GLU A 141 -20.12 -7.22 -6.16
CA GLU A 141 -21.43 -7.40 -5.47
C GLU A 141 -22.22 -6.11 -5.29
N LYS A 142 -21.52 -4.98 -5.35
CA LYS A 142 -22.14 -3.67 -5.26
C LYS A 142 -22.66 -3.15 -6.62
N CYS A 143 -22.40 -3.86 -7.72
CA CYS A 143 -22.88 -3.52 -9.06
C CYS A 143 -24.15 -4.28 -9.40
N ILE A 144 -25.05 -3.58 -10.08
CA ILE A 144 -26.28 -4.20 -10.59
C ILE A 144 -25.92 -5.09 -11.78
N ASN A 145 -26.37 -6.33 -11.76
CA ASN A 145 -26.23 -7.28 -12.87
C ASN A 145 -24.76 -7.47 -13.33
N HIS A 146 -23.82 -7.55 -12.40
CA HIS A 146 -22.45 -7.88 -12.76
C HIS A 146 -22.37 -9.33 -13.26
N ASP A 147 -21.67 -9.52 -14.35
CA ASP A 147 -21.41 -10.82 -14.95
C ASP A 147 -19.92 -10.95 -15.26
N VAL A 148 -19.26 -11.94 -14.67
CA VAL A 148 -17.80 -12.09 -14.70
C VAL A 148 -17.42 -13.53 -14.96
N ALA A 149 -16.56 -13.73 -15.94
CA ALA A 149 -15.93 -15.00 -16.24
C ALA A 149 -14.45 -14.96 -15.81
N TRP A 150 -14.13 -15.71 -14.77
CA TRP A 150 -12.78 -15.84 -14.25
C TRP A 150 -12.04 -17.00 -14.91
N ASN A 151 -10.87 -16.73 -15.49
CA ASN A 151 -9.98 -17.75 -16.03
C ASN A 151 -8.53 -17.43 -15.68
N ILE A 152 -8.26 -17.34 -14.40
CA ILE A 152 -6.94 -17.14 -13.81
C ILE A 152 -6.32 -18.52 -13.61
N ARG A 153 -5.17 -18.76 -14.20
CA ARG A 153 -4.44 -20.04 -14.14
C ARG A 153 -3.25 -20.00 -13.18
N GLY A 154 -2.68 -18.82 -12.98
CA GLY A 154 -1.64 -18.58 -12.00
C GLY A 154 -2.14 -18.53 -10.57
N GLU A 155 -1.22 -18.36 -9.65
CA GLU A 155 -1.53 -18.19 -8.24
C GLU A 155 -2.19 -16.83 -7.97
N ASP A 156 -3.18 -16.84 -7.09
CA ASP A 156 -3.81 -15.64 -6.52
C ASP A 156 -3.68 -15.69 -4.99
N PRO A 157 -2.47 -15.43 -4.45
CA PRO A 157 -2.23 -15.54 -3.02
C PRO A 157 -3.00 -14.48 -2.23
N GLU A 158 -3.30 -14.83 -0.99
CA GLU A 158 -3.92 -13.90 -0.04
C GLU A 158 -2.97 -12.75 0.28
N THR A 159 -3.51 -11.55 0.25
CA THR A 159 -2.80 -10.34 0.67
C THR A 159 -3.06 -10.08 2.13
N THR A 160 -2.00 -9.97 2.90
CA THR A 160 -2.10 -9.65 4.34
C THR A 160 -2.78 -8.31 4.58
N PHE A 161 -2.49 -7.31 3.75
CA PHE A 161 -3.00 -5.96 3.94
C PHE A 161 -3.03 -5.18 2.63
N SER A 162 -4.19 -4.67 2.31
CA SER A 162 -4.42 -3.89 1.10
C SER A 162 -5.44 -2.80 1.34
N VAL A 163 -5.10 -1.59 0.98
CA VAL A 163 -5.88 -0.40 1.30
C VAL A 163 -6.41 0.24 0.03
N GLN A 164 -7.70 0.44 -0.01
CA GLN A 164 -8.33 1.43 -0.86
C GLN A 164 -8.40 2.74 -0.08
N PHE A 165 -7.82 3.81 -0.60
CA PHE A 165 -7.79 5.09 0.10
C PHE A 165 -8.17 6.26 -0.81
N ASN A 166 -9.30 6.90 -0.52
CA ASN A 166 -9.81 8.06 -1.26
C ASN A 166 -9.80 7.86 -2.79
N GLU A 167 -10.07 6.64 -3.21
CA GLU A 167 -10.11 6.28 -4.62
C GLU A 167 -11.42 5.61 -4.98
N SER A 168 -11.78 5.65 -6.27
CA SER A 168 -12.92 4.90 -6.74
C SER A 168 -12.66 3.40 -6.66
N ASP A 169 -13.73 2.63 -6.47
CA ASP A 169 -13.66 1.16 -6.51
C ASP A 169 -13.03 0.71 -7.84
N TYR A 170 -13.30 1.42 -8.91
CA TYR A 170 -12.71 1.18 -10.23
C TYR A 170 -11.20 1.38 -10.23
N ASN A 171 -10.71 2.51 -9.74
CA ASN A 171 -9.27 2.79 -9.70
C ASN A 171 -8.52 1.76 -8.84
N TYR A 172 -9.12 1.39 -7.68
CA TYR A 172 -8.58 0.35 -6.83
C TYR A 172 -8.40 -0.97 -7.59
N LEU A 173 -9.45 -1.44 -8.29
CA LEU A 173 -9.39 -2.67 -9.06
C LEU A 173 -8.37 -2.58 -10.20
N GLN A 174 -8.42 -1.49 -10.97
CA GLN A 174 -7.53 -1.34 -12.13
C GLN A 174 -6.05 -1.41 -11.73
N ARG A 175 -5.64 -0.65 -10.69
CA ARG A 175 -4.24 -0.69 -10.26
C ARG A 175 -3.80 -2.05 -9.71
N GLN A 176 -4.73 -2.80 -9.10
CA GLN A 176 -4.43 -4.15 -8.61
C GLN A 176 -4.30 -5.15 -9.76
N TRP A 177 -5.23 -5.11 -10.73
CA TRP A 177 -5.20 -6.01 -11.87
C TRP A 177 -3.99 -5.74 -12.78
N GLU A 178 -3.68 -4.48 -13.02
CA GLU A 178 -2.48 -4.10 -13.77
C GLU A 178 -1.21 -4.58 -13.06
N ALA A 179 -1.14 -4.45 -11.74
CA ALA A 179 -0.02 -4.95 -10.96
C ALA A 179 0.11 -6.47 -11.03
N ALA A 180 -1.00 -7.17 -11.03
CA ALA A 180 -1.04 -8.62 -11.14
C ALA A 180 -0.86 -9.12 -12.59
N GLY A 181 -0.79 -8.21 -13.57
CA GLY A 181 -0.73 -8.57 -14.98
C GLY A 181 -2.00 -9.26 -15.48
N TRP A 182 -3.16 -8.99 -14.84
CA TRP A 182 -4.45 -9.52 -15.27
C TRP A 182 -4.99 -8.74 -16.44
N ILE A 183 -5.57 -9.48 -17.37
CA ILE A 183 -6.10 -9.00 -18.64
C ILE A 183 -7.60 -9.13 -18.60
N TYR A 184 -8.30 -8.10 -19.06
CA TYR A 184 -9.74 -8.19 -19.17
C TYR A 184 -10.28 -7.56 -20.45
N TRP A 185 -11.48 -8.03 -20.84
CA TRP A 185 -12.29 -7.53 -21.94
C TRP A 185 -13.74 -7.90 -21.69
N TYR A 186 -14.65 -7.52 -22.60
CA TYR A 186 -16.06 -7.84 -22.50
C TYR A 186 -16.55 -8.64 -23.69
N GLU A 187 -17.36 -9.65 -23.43
CA GLU A 187 -18.13 -10.37 -24.43
C GLU A 187 -19.57 -9.89 -24.38
N HIS A 188 -20.13 -9.53 -25.55
CA HIS A 188 -21.44 -8.93 -25.63
C HIS A 188 -22.48 -9.94 -26.13
N ARG A 189 -23.64 -9.90 -25.51
CA ARG A 189 -24.81 -10.66 -25.88
C ARG A 189 -26.05 -9.76 -25.94
N LYS A 190 -27.17 -10.31 -26.37
CA LYS A 190 -28.39 -9.54 -26.58
C LYS A 190 -28.91 -8.86 -25.31
N ASP A 191 -28.75 -9.50 -24.17
CA ASP A 191 -29.31 -9.14 -22.87
C ASP A 191 -28.28 -8.75 -21.82
N GLY A 192 -27.03 -8.62 -22.18
CA GLY A 192 -25.95 -8.26 -21.26
C GLY A 192 -24.56 -8.34 -21.87
N HIS A 193 -23.59 -8.14 -21.01
CA HIS A 193 -22.18 -8.35 -21.35
C HIS A 193 -21.45 -8.98 -20.18
N THR A 194 -20.51 -9.86 -20.47
CA THR A 194 -19.68 -10.57 -19.50
C THR A 194 -18.28 -9.97 -19.48
N LEU A 195 -17.78 -9.66 -18.31
CA LEU A 195 -16.38 -9.28 -18.09
C LEU A 195 -15.52 -10.56 -18.01
N HIS A 196 -14.66 -10.78 -18.97
CA HIS A 196 -13.66 -11.84 -18.92
C HIS A 196 -12.39 -11.35 -18.26
N ILE A 197 -11.87 -12.08 -17.29
CA ILE A 197 -10.61 -11.77 -16.61
C ILE A 197 -9.71 -12.99 -16.69
N ILE A 198 -8.53 -12.81 -17.28
CA ILE A 198 -7.51 -13.85 -17.46
C ILE A 198 -6.13 -13.35 -17.03
N ASP A 199 -5.20 -14.26 -16.88
CA ASP A 199 -3.79 -13.95 -16.62
C ASP A 199 -2.85 -14.28 -17.78
N GLN A 200 -3.34 -14.98 -18.81
CA GLN A 200 -2.55 -15.44 -19.96
C GLN A 200 -3.27 -15.19 -21.29
N SER A 201 -2.79 -14.22 -22.05
CA SER A 201 -3.37 -13.83 -23.34
C SER A 201 -3.35 -14.94 -24.40
N THR A 202 -2.36 -15.82 -24.33
CA THR A 202 -2.19 -16.93 -25.29
C THR A 202 -3.25 -18.02 -25.17
N THR A 203 -4.09 -17.97 -24.13
CA THR A 203 -5.11 -18.99 -23.86
C THR A 203 -6.50 -18.64 -24.38
N THR A 204 -6.63 -17.57 -25.10
CA THR A 204 -7.91 -17.08 -25.62
C THR A 204 -8.46 -17.89 -26.78
N ASN A 205 -9.74 -17.72 -27.05
CA ASN A 205 -10.44 -18.45 -28.10
C ASN A 205 -10.22 -17.81 -29.48
N SER A 206 -10.51 -18.54 -30.55
CA SER A 206 -10.58 -18.00 -31.90
C SER A 206 -11.89 -17.24 -32.16
N ILE A 207 -11.90 -16.39 -33.18
CA ILE A 207 -13.15 -15.83 -33.72
C ILE A 207 -14.12 -16.95 -34.15
N GLN A 208 -15.40 -16.67 -34.04
CA GLN A 208 -16.45 -17.67 -34.24
C GLN A 208 -16.95 -17.76 -35.69
N ASN A 209 -16.09 -17.65 -36.67
CA ASN A 209 -16.45 -17.96 -38.06
C ASN A 209 -16.06 -19.39 -38.45
N GLN A 210 -16.50 -19.83 -39.62
CA GLN A 210 -16.38 -21.23 -40.06
C GLN A 210 -14.94 -21.75 -40.07
N ASN A 211 -13.97 -20.89 -40.44
CA ASN A 211 -12.57 -21.30 -40.63
C ASN A 211 -11.61 -20.66 -39.59
N GLN A 212 -12.11 -19.85 -38.65
CA GLN A 212 -11.29 -19.08 -37.70
C GLN A 212 -10.32 -18.10 -38.40
N GLU A 213 -10.68 -17.62 -39.59
CA GLU A 213 -9.81 -16.82 -40.44
C GLU A 213 -10.42 -15.50 -40.86
N LEU A 214 -9.56 -14.50 -41.08
CA LEU A 214 -9.87 -13.31 -41.85
C LEU A 214 -9.02 -13.33 -43.13
N ILE A 215 -9.67 -13.07 -44.26
CA ILE A 215 -9.03 -13.13 -45.55
C ILE A 215 -8.35 -11.79 -45.85
N TRP A 216 -7.07 -11.82 -46.23
CA TRP A 216 -6.40 -10.63 -46.74
C TRP A 216 -6.91 -10.28 -48.15
N ARG A 217 -7.44 -9.07 -48.30
CA ARG A 217 -7.97 -8.55 -49.56
C ARG A 217 -7.06 -7.51 -50.18
N GLY A 218 -6.31 -6.77 -49.35
CA GLY A 218 -5.54 -5.60 -49.85
C GLY A 218 -6.38 -4.44 -50.32
N ASN A 219 -5.73 -3.41 -50.84
CA ASN A 219 -6.35 -2.18 -51.32
C ASN A 219 -6.71 -2.19 -52.81
N GLU A 220 -6.83 -3.34 -53.42
CA GLU A 220 -7.16 -3.41 -54.85
C GLU A 220 -8.60 -2.92 -55.09
N ALA A 221 -8.74 -1.96 -56.00
CA ALA A 221 -10.02 -1.28 -56.34
C ALA A 221 -11.13 -2.23 -56.83
N HIS A 222 -10.80 -3.44 -57.17
CA HIS A 222 -11.73 -4.46 -57.70
C HIS A 222 -12.10 -5.55 -56.65
N ASN A 223 -11.55 -5.46 -55.45
CA ASN A 223 -11.81 -6.51 -54.44
C ASN A 223 -13.01 -6.13 -53.57
N THR A 224 -14.19 -6.59 -53.95
CA THR A 224 -15.46 -6.30 -53.27
C THR A 224 -15.75 -7.28 -52.12
N GLY A 225 -14.80 -8.16 -51.77
CA GLY A 225 -15.00 -9.17 -50.73
C GLY A 225 -14.79 -8.67 -49.29
N VAL A 226 -15.33 -9.44 -48.34
CA VAL A 226 -15.15 -9.23 -46.93
C VAL A 226 -13.77 -9.70 -46.49
N GLY A 227 -13.08 -8.92 -45.64
CA GLY A 227 -11.78 -9.27 -45.12
C GLY A 227 -10.92 -8.11 -44.65
N VAL A 228 -9.64 -8.34 -44.49
CA VAL A 228 -8.65 -7.32 -44.08
C VAL A 228 -8.21 -6.51 -45.31
N ILE A 229 -8.37 -5.20 -45.23
CA ILE A 229 -8.11 -4.25 -46.30
C ILE A 229 -6.71 -3.68 -46.24
N SER A 230 -6.20 -3.38 -45.05
CA SER A 230 -4.85 -2.85 -44.85
C SER A 230 -4.21 -3.39 -43.59
N ILE A 231 -2.89 -3.48 -43.61
CA ILE A 231 -2.06 -3.87 -42.47
C ILE A 231 -0.89 -2.88 -42.39
N ALA A 232 -0.65 -2.38 -41.22
CA ALA A 232 0.52 -1.59 -40.89
C ALA A 232 1.26 -2.23 -39.72
N ASP A 233 2.56 -2.26 -39.83
CA ASP A 233 3.45 -2.81 -38.81
C ASP A 233 4.14 -1.66 -38.07
N GLN A 234 4.37 -1.86 -36.80
CA GLN A 234 5.13 -0.92 -35.99
C GLN A 234 6.18 -1.64 -35.18
N SER A 235 7.35 -1.02 -35.06
CA SER A 235 8.42 -1.44 -34.16
C SER A 235 8.94 -0.21 -33.44
N GLN A 236 9.20 -0.35 -32.15
CA GLN A 236 9.70 0.73 -31.30
C GLN A 236 10.89 0.28 -30.46
N MET A 237 11.59 1.27 -29.90
CA MET A 237 12.67 1.03 -28.97
C MET A 237 12.13 0.38 -27.68
N SER A 238 12.86 -0.60 -27.18
CA SER A 238 12.56 -1.28 -25.92
C SER A 238 13.81 -1.39 -25.05
N PHE A 239 13.59 -1.66 -23.77
CA PHE A 239 14.70 -1.92 -22.85
C PHE A 239 15.34 -3.28 -23.15
N SER A 240 16.68 -3.33 -23.05
CA SER A 240 17.45 -4.57 -23.17
C SER A 240 17.55 -5.33 -21.86
N LYS A 241 17.45 -4.63 -20.75
CA LYS A 241 17.59 -5.20 -19.42
C LYS A 241 16.57 -4.59 -18.45
N TYR A 242 16.02 -5.44 -17.62
CA TYR A 242 15.14 -5.05 -16.53
C TYR A 242 15.77 -5.51 -15.23
N THR A 243 15.89 -4.61 -14.27
CA THR A 243 16.42 -4.92 -12.95
C THR A 243 15.52 -4.35 -11.88
N ALA A 244 15.42 -5.07 -10.78
CA ALA A 244 14.60 -4.69 -9.66
C ALA A 244 15.32 -4.92 -8.34
N SER A 245 15.13 -4.03 -7.39
CA SER A 245 15.59 -4.21 -6.02
C SER A 245 14.45 -4.05 -5.04
N SER A 246 14.37 -4.94 -4.06
CA SER A 246 13.39 -4.94 -3.00
C SER A 246 14.05 -5.11 -1.65
N PHE A 247 13.36 -4.72 -0.61
CA PHE A 247 13.88 -4.80 0.72
C PHE A 247 12.84 -5.34 1.73
N ASP A 248 13.21 -6.36 2.49
CA ASP A 248 12.39 -6.92 3.56
C ASP A 248 13.15 -6.83 4.89
N PHE A 249 12.53 -6.31 5.94
CA PHE A 249 13.16 -6.25 7.25
C PHE A 249 13.39 -7.61 7.91
N LYS A 250 12.73 -8.65 7.44
CA LYS A 250 12.97 -10.01 7.90
C LYS A 250 14.20 -10.63 7.24
N SER A 251 14.59 -10.08 6.12
CA SER A 251 15.77 -10.43 5.36
C SER A 251 16.51 -9.14 5.01
N PRO A 252 17.42 -8.66 5.86
CA PRO A 252 18.00 -7.32 5.72
C PRO A 252 18.90 -7.12 4.50
N ASP A 253 19.25 -8.16 3.80
CA ASP A 253 19.96 -8.04 2.54
C ASP A 253 18.98 -7.66 1.41
N PRO A 254 19.29 -6.61 0.62
CA PRO A 254 18.43 -6.24 -0.48
C PRO A 254 18.31 -7.38 -1.49
N LEU A 255 17.08 -7.76 -1.77
CA LEU A 255 16.81 -8.70 -2.84
C LEU A 255 16.93 -7.97 -4.18
N GLN A 256 17.70 -8.54 -5.10
CA GLN A 256 17.85 -8.04 -6.44
C GLN A 256 17.36 -9.09 -7.44
N ALA A 257 16.61 -8.66 -8.42
CA ALA A 257 16.19 -9.48 -9.55
C ALA A 257 16.61 -8.82 -10.85
N GLU A 258 16.94 -9.64 -11.83
CA GLU A 258 17.28 -9.15 -13.18
C GLU A 258 16.70 -10.05 -14.25
N PHE A 259 16.40 -9.45 -15.38
CA PHE A 259 15.94 -10.13 -16.58
C PHE A 259 16.49 -9.41 -17.82
N SER A 260 17.17 -10.13 -18.69
CA SER A 260 17.62 -9.63 -19.98
C SER A 260 16.60 -9.92 -21.05
N SER A 261 16.12 -8.89 -21.73
CA SER A 261 15.16 -9.03 -22.82
C SER A 261 15.89 -9.36 -24.11
N SER A 262 15.44 -10.38 -24.82
CA SER A 262 15.92 -10.71 -26.17
C SER A 262 15.28 -9.84 -27.27
N HIS A 263 14.46 -8.88 -26.87
CA HIS A 263 13.64 -8.09 -27.80
C HIS A 263 14.21 -6.71 -28.13
N ALA A 264 15.26 -6.31 -27.43
CA ALA A 264 15.99 -5.09 -27.77
C ALA A 264 16.86 -5.29 -29.03
N PRO A 265 17.12 -4.23 -29.79
CA PRO A 265 18.06 -4.33 -30.91
C PRO A 265 19.45 -4.76 -30.44
N ASP A 266 20.07 -5.71 -31.15
CA ASP A 266 21.35 -6.31 -30.77
C ASP A 266 22.50 -5.33 -30.55
N GLN A 267 22.39 -4.13 -31.09
CA GLN A 267 23.39 -3.07 -30.99
C GLN A 267 23.24 -2.19 -29.75
N LEU A 268 22.17 -2.36 -28.96
CA LEU A 268 21.81 -1.51 -27.84
C LEU A 268 21.64 -2.32 -26.56
N THR A 269 22.75 -2.78 -26.01
CA THR A 269 22.77 -3.69 -24.85
C THR A 269 22.61 -3.01 -23.49
N ASP A 270 22.76 -1.69 -23.43
CA ASP A 270 22.78 -0.93 -22.16
C ASP A 270 21.50 -0.14 -21.86
N LEU A 271 20.39 -0.53 -22.46
CA LEU A 271 19.09 0.09 -22.18
C LEU A 271 18.45 -0.59 -20.97
N GLU A 272 18.85 -0.16 -19.79
CA GLU A 272 18.36 -0.74 -18.53
C GLU A 272 17.15 0.01 -17.98
N ASN A 273 16.16 -0.76 -17.59
CA ASN A 273 15.03 -0.31 -16.76
C ASN A 273 15.26 -0.82 -15.34
N TYR A 274 15.87 -0.01 -14.50
CA TYR A 274 16.05 -0.35 -13.10
C TYR A 274 14.94 0.27 -12.24
N THR A 275 14.32 -0.51 -11.38
CA THR A 275 13.25 -0.08 -10.49
C THR A 275 13.55 -0.50 -9.05
N TYR A 276 13.55 0.45 -8.13
CA TYR A 276 13.49 0.11 -6.71
C TYR A 276 12.03 -0.15 -6.33
N SER A 277 11.73 -1.41 -6.04
CA SER A 277 10.37 -1.85 -5.70
C SER A 277 9.94 -1.50 -4.27
N GLY A 278 10.81 -0.85 -3.52
CA GLY A 278 10.54 -0.47 -2.14
C GLY A 278 10.54 -1.63 -1.15
N ALA A 279 9.96 -1.38 -0.01
CA ALA A 279 9.81 -2.40 1.01
C ALA A 279 8.77 -3.43 0.58
N TYR A 280 9.13 -4.71 0.63
CA TYR A 280 8.29 -5.83 0.19
C TYR A 280 7.86 -5.77 -1.26
N GLY A 281 8.72 -5.25 -2.08
CA GLY A 281 8.49 -5.25 -3.49
C GLY A 281 8.33 -6.67 -4.05
N PHE A 282 9.19 -7.59 -3.70
CA PHE A 282 9.09 -9.02 -3.97
C PHE A 282 9.68 -9.83 -2.81
N LYS A 283 9.15 -11.02 -2.60
CA LYS A 283 9.55 -11.88 -1.46
C LYS A 283 10.82 -12.69 -1.74
N ASP A 284 11.08 -13.00 -3.02
CA ASP A 284 12.18 -13.83 -3.47
C ASP A 284 12.61 -13.46 -4.90
N PHE A 285 13.73 -14.01 -5.33
CA PHE A 285 14.29 -13.78 -6.66
C PHE A 285 13.33 -14.19 -7.79
N ASP A 286 12.65 -15.30 -7.64
CA ASP A 286 11.77 -15.83 -8.69
C ASP A 286 10.57 -14.93 -8.91
N GLN A 287 9.99 -14.42 -7.83
CA GLN A 287 8.90 -13.45 -7.94
C GLN A 287 9.39 -12.16 -8.58
N GLY A 288 10.52 -11.59 -8.12
CA GLY A 288 11.09 -10.40 -8.73
C GLY A 288 11.39 -10.58 -10.21
N LYS A 289 11.92 -11.74 -10.60
CA LYS A 289 12.17 -12.07 -12.00
C LYS A 289 10.88 -12.20 -12.81
N ASN A 290 9.86 -12.85 -12.28
CA ASN A 290 8.56 -12.99 -12.96
C ASN A 290 7.89 -11.64 -13.20
N ASP A 291 8.00 -10.71 -12.24
CA ASP A 291 7.50 -9.36 -12.40
C ASP A 291 8.25 -8.61 -13.51
N LEU A 292 9.57 -8.77 -13.59
CA LEU A 292 10.39 -8.18 -14.65
C LEU A 292 10.07 -8.81 -16.04
N VAL A 293 9.86 -10.11 -16.08
CA VAL A 293 9.40 -10.80 -17.30
C VAL A 293 8.06 -10.23 -17.74
N SER A 294 7.11 -10.07 -16.85
CA SER A 294 5.79 -9.50 -17.16
C SER A 294 5.90 -8.08 -17.72
N ARG A 295 6.77 -7.25 -17.16
CA ARG A 295 7.05 -5.91 -17.68
C ARG A 295 7.67 -5.95 -19.07
N SER A 296 8.66 -6.82 -19.27
CA SER A 296 9.28 -7.00 -20.57
C SER A 296 8.26 -7.48 -21.62
N GLN A 297 7.35 -8.38 -21.25
CA GLN A 297 6.27 -8.84 -22.12
C GLN A 297 5.30 -7.70 -22.48
N ALA A 298 4.95 -6.86 -21.51
CA ALA A 298 4.10 -5.70 -21.75
C ALA A 298 4.75 -4.73 -22.75
N ASP A 299 6.02 -4.39 -22.55
CA ASP A 299 6.77 -3.53 -23.45
C ASP A 299 6.93 -4.17 -24.84
N PHE A 300 7.23 -5.46 -24.90
CA PHE A 300 7.36 -6.18 -26.18
C PHE A 300 6.04 -6.22 -26.94
N ALA A 301 4.94 -6.47 -26.25
CA ALA A 301 3.62 -6.48 -26.85
C ALA A 301 3.25 -5.11 -27.43
N LEU A 302 3.59 -4.02 -26.74
CA LEU A 302 3.41 -2.67 -27.24
C LEU A 302 4.25 -2.36 -28.48
N ASN A 303 5.44 -2.92 -28.56
CA ASN A 303 6.40 -2.65 -29.61
C ASN A 303 6.17 -3.47 -30.89
N ASN A 304 5.33 -4.49 -30.82
CA ASN A 304 5.09 -5.44 -31.93
C ASN A 304 3.63 -5.49 -32.37
N GLN A 305 2.95 -4.36 -32.33
CA GLN A 305 1.56 -4.28 -32.79
C GLN A 305 1.44 -4.28 -34.31
N LYS A 306 0.33 -4.83 -34.73
CA LYS A 306 -0.17 -4.76 -36.11
C LYS A 306 -1.47 -3.99 -36.14
N PHE A 307 -1.53 -2.97 -36.94
CA PHE A 307 -2.75 -2.20 -37.17
C PHE A 307 -3.42 -2.71 -38.43
N MET A 308 -4.64 -3.15 -38.32
CA MET A 308 -5.37 -3.73 -39.43
C MET A 308 -6.70 -3.00 -39.61
N VAL A 309 -7.06 -2.77 -40.84
CA VAL A 309 -8.38 -2.31 -41.21
C VAL A 309 -9.12 -3.40 -41.93
N ALA A 310 -10.35 -3.66 -41.52
CA ALA A 310 -11.18 -4.69 -42.12
C ALA A 310 -12.64 -4.24 -42.26
N ASN A 311 -13.34 -4.91 -43.14
CA ASN A 311 -14.81 -4.80 -43.28
C ASN A 311 -15.47 -6.14 -42.85
N ASP A 312 -14.76 -6.98 -42.08
CA ASP A 312 -15.25 -8.25 -41.59
C ASP A 312 -15.74 -8.10 -40.15
N ALA A 313 -17.01 -8.36 -39.95
CA ALA A 313 -17.67 -8.20 -38.64
C ALA A 313 -17.45 -9.37 -37.67
N TYR A 314 -16.62 -10.36 -38.05
CA TYR A 314 -16.20 -11.43 -37.16
C TYR A 314 -15.00 -11.07 -36.29
N ALA A 315 -14.28 -9.99 -36.60
CA ALA A 315 -13.22 -9.51 -35.74
C ALA A 315 -13.76 -9.10 -34.38
N GLU A 316 -13.25 -9.72 -33.32
CA GLU A 316 -13.69 -9.51 -31.92
C GLU A 316 -12.50 -9.38 -30.99
N ILE A 317 -12.61 -8.45 -30.04
CA ILE A 317 -11.59 -8.29 -29.01
C ILE A 317 -11.42 -9.59 -28.21
N GLY A 318 -10.18 -9.90 -27.82
CA GLY A 318 -9.90 -11.09 -27.05
C GLY A 318 -10.01 -12.40 -27.81
N HIS A 319 -10.20 -12.33 -29.10
CA HIS A 319 -10.21 -13.50 -29.96
C HIS A 319 -9.06 -13.43 -30.96
N TRP A 320 -8.49 -14.59 -31.25
CA TRP A 320 -7.48 -14.70 -32.28
C TRP A 320 -8.09 -15.17 -33.61
N PHE A 321 -7.42 -14.85 -34.70
CA PHE A 321 -7.79 -15.28 -36.04
C PHE A 321 -6.56 -15.66 -36.88
N LYS A 322 -6.77 -16.50 -37.88
CA LYS A 322 -5.80 -16.78 -38.94
C LYS A 322 -5.94 -15.71 -40.01
N LEU A 323 -4.84 -15.10 -40.37
CA LEU A 323 -4.82 -14.20 -41.53
C LEU A 323 -4.40 -15.01 -42.76
N SER A 324 -5.37 -15.30 -43.63
CA SER A 324 -5.17 -16.07 -44.83
C SER A 324 -4.83 -15.18 -46.02
N ARG A 325 -3.69 -15.47 -46.69
CA ARG A 325 -3.24 -14.82 -47.91
C ARG A 325 -3.09 -15.85 -49.02
N THR A 326 -3.54 -15.52 -50.25
CA THR A 326 -3.34 -16.36 -51.42
C THR A 326 -1.84 -16.53 -51.69
N GLY A 327 -1.32 -17.76 -51.52
CA GLY A 327 0.10 -18.07 -51.75
C GLY A 327 1.07 -17.59 -50.68
N GLY A 328 0.58 -17.15 -49.50
CA GLY A 328 1.37 -16.66 -48.36
C GLY A 328 1.33 -17.61 -47.15
N GLU A 329 2.20 -17.37 -46.19
CA GLU A 329 2.21 -18.06 -44.92
C GLU A 329 1.02 -17.58 -44.04
N GLU A 330 0.28 -18.51 -43.45
CA GLU A 330 -0.78 -18.23 -42.52
C GLU A 330 -0.18 -17.83 -41.18
N LYS A 331 -0.59 -16.69 -40.64
CA LYS A 331 -0.21 -16.21 -39.31
C LYS A 331 -1.44 -16.01 -38.43
N GLU A 332 -1.29 -16.37 -37.18
CA GLU A 332 -2.35 -16.15 -36.18
C GLU A 332 -2.14 -14.84 -35.44
N TYR A 333 -3.20 -14.05 -35.33
CA TYR A 333 -3.19 -12.77 -34.66
C TYR A 333 -4.29 -12.68 -33.61
N LEU A 334 -3.95 -12.13 -32.48
CA LEU A 334 -4.86 -11.82 -31.38
C LEU A 334 -5.30 -10.37 -31.46
N VAL A 335 -6.60 -10.13 -31.41
CA VAL A 335 -7.17 -8.76 -31.38
C VAL A 335 -7.09 -8.23 -29.97
N THR A 336 -6.32 -7.16 -29.78
CA THR A 336 -6.08 -6.52 -28.49
C THR A 336 -6.79 -5.19 -28.34
N GLY A 337 -7.19 -4.61 -29.48
CA GLY A 337 -8.01 -3.42 -29.57
C GLY A 337 -8.80 -3.43 -30.88
N ILE A 338 -10.00 -2.88 -30.83
CA ILE A 338 -10.83 -2.75 -32.01
C ILE A 338 -11.75 -1.55 -31.91
N GLN A 339 -11.88 -0.83 -33.03
CA GLN A 339 -12.90 0.18 -33.19
C GLN A 339 -13.79 -0.22 -34.36
N HIS A 340 -15.06 -0.41 -34.09
CA HIS A 340 -16.08 -0.67 -35.11
C HIS A 340 -16.76 0.62 -35.50
N SER A 341 -17.03 0.75 -36.77
CA SER A 341 -17.91 1.79 -37.31
C SER A 341 -18.94 1.16 -38.24
N ALA A 342 -20.20 1.33 -37.91
CA ALA A 342 -21.30 0.82 -38.74
C ALA A 342 -22.45 1.82 -38.83
N GLY A 343 -23.09 1.88 -39.97
CA GLY A 343 -24.16 2.79 -40.17
C GLY A 343 -25.32 2.22 -40.99
N ASN A 344 -26.52 2.60 -40.60
CA ASN A 344 -27.71 2.41 -41.40
C ASN A 344 -27.84 3.56 -42.43
N ASN A 345 -28.58 3.34 -43.49
CA ASN A 345 -28.79 4.32 -44.54
C ASN A 345 -30.12 5.12 -44.41
N TYR A 346 -30.51 5.48 -43.18
CA TYR A 346 -31.79 6.20 -42.96
C TYR A 346 -31.79 7.63 -43.51
N LEU A 347 -30.64 8.25 -43.64
CA LEU A 347 -30.52 9.68 -43.95
C LEU A 347 -30.06 9.99 -45.38
N PHE A 348 -29.88 8.97 -46.22
CA PHE A 348 -29.40 9.15 -47.57
C PHE A 348 -30.56 9.33 -48.56
N GLU A 349 -30.64 10.49 -49.16
CA GLU A 349 -31.63 10.78 -50.19
C GLU A 349 -31.23 10.22 -51.58
N THR A 350 -30.02 9.78 -51.77
CA THR A 350 -29.50 9.24 -52.99
C THR A 350 -29.25 7.75 -52.91
N GLU A 351 -29.69 6.98 -53.87
CA GLU A 351 -29.71 5.52 -53.95
C GLU A 351 -28.34 4.82 -53.91
N ARG A 352 -27.24 5.51 -53.61
CA ARG A 352 -25.88 4.97 -53.79
C ARG A 352 -25.08 4.70 -52.52
N GLU A 353 -25.52 5.11 -51.35
CA GLU A 353 -24.81 4.78 -50.13
C GLU A 353 -25.47 3.60 -49.42
N THR A 354 -24.82 2.47 -49.49
CA THR A 354 -25.19 1.24 -48.78
C THR A 354 -24.79 1.32 -47.30
N ALA A 355 -25.52 0.61 -46.46
CA ALA A 355 -25.08 0.39 -45.10
C ALA A 355 -23.65 -0.17 -45.11
N GLN A 356 -22.76 0.47 -44.37
CA GLN A 356 -21.32 0.14 -44.34
C GLN A 356 -20.88 -0.29 -42.96
N TYR A 357 -20.02 -1.28 -42.95
CA TYR A 357 -19.29 -1.70 -41.76
C TYR A 357 -17.78 -1.66 -42.03
N ARG A 358 -17.04 -1.13 -41.09
CA ARG A 358 -15.60 -1.10 -41.07
C ARG A 358 -15.12 -1.26 -39.64
N CYS A 359 -14.00 -1.96 -39.43
CA CYS A 359 -13.30 -1.96 -38.18
C CYS A 359 -11.82 -1.66 -38.34
N GLU A 360 -11.26 -1.06 -37.32
CA GLU A 360 -9.83 -0.82 -37.16
C GLU A 360 -9.36 -1.62 -35.96
N MET A 361 -8.41 -2.50 -36.16
CA MET A 361 -7.94 -3.45 -35.15
C MET A 361 -6.50 -3.18 -34.79
N THR A 362 -6.19 -3.31 -33.52
CA THR A 362 -4.85 -3.49 -33.02
C THR A 362 -4.68 -4.96 -32.67
N CYS A 363 -3.67 -5.58 -33.25
CA CYS A 363 -3.41 -7.02 -33.09
C CYS A 363 -1.96 -7.29 -32.70
N ILE A 364 -1.72 -8.44 -32.11
CA ILE A 364 -0.38 -9.01 -31.92
C ILE A 364 -0.37 -10.44 -32.49
N GLN A 365 0.82 -11.01 -32.72
CA GLN A 365 0.91 -12.43 -32.99
C GLN A 365 0.41 -13.21 -31.76
N ARG A 366 -0.33 -14.27 -31.98
CA ARG A 366 -0.99 -15.04 -30.94
C ARG A 366 -0.04 -15.65 -29.90
N ASP A 367 1.16 -15.99 -30.31
CA ASP A 367 2.21 -16.57 -29.47
C ASP A 367 2.93 -15.53 -28.60
N VAL A 368 2.72 -14.25 -28.88
CA VAL A 368 3.26 -13.16 -28.07
C VAL A 368 2.40 -12.97 -26.83
N PRO A 369 2.95 -13.14 -25.62
CA PRO A 369 2.22 -12.84 -24.40
C PRO A 369 1.92 -11.34 -24.32
N TRP A 370 0.67 -10.99 -24.11
CA TRP A 370 0.29 -9.63 -23.78
C TRP A 370 0.12 -9.48 -22.28
N LYS A 371 0.60 -8.37 -21.73
CA LYS A 371 0.40 -7.94 -20.36
C LYS A 371 0.04 -6.46 -20.35
N PRO A 372 -0.81 -6.00 -19.42
CA PRO A 372 -1.03 -4.57 -19.26
C PRO A 372 0.22 -3.88 -18.74
N ILE A 373 0.48 -2.68 -19.22
CA ILE A 373 1.48 -1.82 -18.61
C ILE A 373 0.94 -1.26 -17.30
N LEU A 374 1.83 -1.01 -16.36
CA LEU A 374 1.48 -0.32 -15.13
C LEU A 374 0.92 1.07 -15.44
N TYR A 375 -0.13 1.46 -14.77
CA TYR A 375 -0.79 2.76 -14.93
C TYR A 375 -1.50 2.95 -16.30
N LEU A 376 -1.90 1.85 -16.94
CA LEU A 376 -2.66 1.92 -18.19
C LEU A 376 -3.99 2.66 -18.00
N ASN A 377 -4.75 2.29 -16.98
CA ASN A 377 -6.06 2.87 -16.67
C ASN A 377 -6.20 3.28 -15.20
N SER A 378 -5.16 3.16 -14.43
CA SER A 378 -5.15 3.53 -13.03
C SER A 378 -4.20 4.66 -12.74
N GLN A 379 -4.37 5.25 -11.60
CA GLN A 379 -3.42 6.20 -11.05
C GLN A 379 -2.87 5.67 -9.73
N MET A 380 -1.60 6.00 -9.52
CA MET A 380 -0.94 5.65 -8.29
C MET A 380 -1.63 6.32 -7.11
N THR A 381 -2.11 5.51 -6.19
CA THR A 381 -2.63 6.01 -4.92
C THR A 381 -1.51 6.25 -3.95
N ARG A 382 -1.40 7.48 -3.46
CA ARG A 382 -0.40 7.86 -2.45
C ARG A 382 -1.02 8.67 -1.33
N ILE A 383 -0.56 8.40 -0.12
CA ILE A 383 -0.84 9.21 1.06
C ILE A 383 0.39 10.07 1.33
N TYR A 384 0.31 11.33 0.97
CA TYR A 384 1.43 12.28 1.13
C TYR A 384 1.47 12.95 2.50
N GLY A 385 0.35 12.92 3.20
CA GLY A 385 0.20 13.51 4.51
C GLY A 385 0.47 12.55 5.64
N LEU A 386 0.87 13.05 6.82
CA LEU A 386 0.77 12.28 8.02
C LEU A 386 -0.69 12.08 8.43
N GLN A 387 -0.97 10.94 9.00
CA GLN A 387 -2.28 10.63 9.58
C GLN A 387 -2.08 10.21 11.03
N THR A 388 -3.16 10.22 11.78
CA THR A 388 -3.17 9.57 13.07
C THR A 388 -4.09 8.36 13.03
N ALA A 389 -3.85 7.45 13.97
CA ALA A 389 -4.66 6.25 14.15
C ALA A 389 -4.67 5.88 15.64
N ILE A 390 -5.68 5.13 16.03
CA ILE A 390 -5.79 4.65 17.41
C ILE A 390 -5.24 3.21 17.46
N VAL A 391 -4.39 2.95 18.42
CA VAL A 391 -3.88 1.59 18.69
C VAL A 391 -5.02 0.71 19.19
N VAL A 392 -5.13 -0.49 18.64
CA VAL A 392 -6.20 -1.44 18.94
C VAL A 392 -5.64 -2.83 19.21
N GLY A 393 -6.48 -3.69 19.78
CA GLY A 393 -6.14 -5.07 20.08
C GLY A 393 -7.33 -5.85 20.63
N PRO A 394 -7.11 -7.06 21.14
CA PRO A 394 -8.15 -7.88 21.74
C PRO A 394 -8.80 -7.22 22.96
N LEU A 395 -10.06 -7.55 23.16
CA LEU A 395 -10.80 -7.02 24.30
C LEU A 395 -10.18 -7.47 25.64
N GLY A 396 -9.93 -6.51 26.51
CA GLY A 396 -9.35 -6.75 27.83
C GLY A 396 -7.82 -6.67 27.90
N GLU A 397 -7.15 -6.54 26.76
CA GLU A 397 -5.71 -6.28 26.70
C GLU A 397 -5.42 -4.79 26.73
N GLU A 398 -4.32 -4.41 27.37
CA GLU A 398 -3.81 -3.02 27.33
C GLU A 398 -2.65 -2.86 26.36
N ILE A 399 -1.87 -3.93 26.17
CA ILE A 399 -0.71 -3.96 25.30
C ILE A 399 -0.84 -5.18 24.39
N TYR A 400 -0.90 -4.94 23.10
CA TYR A 400 -0.95 -5.99 22.11
C TYR A 400 0.13 -5.79 21.06
N THR A 401 1.14 -6.65 21.10
CA THR A 401 2.33 -6.54 20.26
C THR A 401 2.87 -7.90 19.86
N ASP A 402 3.65 -7.92 18.81
CA ASP A 402 4.36 -9.11 18.37
C ASP A 402 5.86 -9.07 18.72
N LYS A 403 6.59 -10.09 18.29
CA LYS A 403 8.04 -10.20 18.56
C LYS A 403 8.91 -9.07 17.98
N TYR A 404 8.37 -8.26 17.09
CA TYR A 404 9.06 -7.12 16.49
C TYR A 404 8.62 -5.77 17.10
N GLY A 405 7.83 -5.80 18.17
CA GLY A 405 7.31 -4.60 18.79
C GLY A 405 6.27 -3.86 17.94
N ARG A 406 5.61 -4.55 17.01
CA ARG A 406 4.56 -3.97 16.16
C ARG A 406 3.23 -3.95 16.89
N VAL A 407 2.38 -3.03 16.49
CA VAL A 407 1.02 -2.90 17.04
C VAL A 407 -0.01 -2.91 15.92
N LYS A 408 -1.26 -3.03 16.29
CA LYS A 408 -2.41 -2.90 15.40
C LYS A 408 -3.08 -1.56 15.61
N VAL A 409 -3.63 -0.98 14.53
CA VAL A 409 -4.25 0.34 14.60
C VAL A 409 -5.61 0.37 13.89
N GLN A 410 -6.45 1.29 14.34
CA GLN A 410 -7.67 1.68 13.66
C GLN A 410 -7.47 3.07 13.06
N PHE A 411 -7.50 3.17 11.75
CA PHE A 411 -7.47 4.47 11.07
C PHE A 411 -8.81 5.19 11.21
N HIS A 412 -8.79 6.51 11.32
CA HIS A 412 -10.02 7.31 11.49
C HIS A 412 -10.97 7.23 10.30
N TRP A 413 -10.44 7.01 9.11
CA TRP A 413 -11.22 6.86 7.88
C TRP A 413 -11.77 5.44 7.67
N ASP A 414 -11.26 4.46 8.39
CA ASP A 414 -11.75 3.08 8.27
C ASP A 414 -13.06 2.91 9.05
N ARG A 415 -14.15 3.08 8.34
CA ARG A 415 -15.51 2.94 8.88
C ARG A 415 -15.99 1.49 9.02
N LEU A 416 -15.24 0.53 8.49
CA LEU A 416 -15.56 -0.89 8.56
C LEU A 416 -14.78 -1.62 9.65
N GLY A 417 -13.74 -0.99 10.17
CA GLY A 417 -12.93 -1.53 11.24
C GLY A 417 -13.70 -1.71 12.54
N LYS A 418 -13.41 -2.77 13.25
CA LYS A 418 -14.12 -3.17 14.47
C LYS A 418 -13.47 -2.64 15.75
N LYS A 419 -12.42 -1.85 15.65
CA LYS A 419 -11.59 -1.36 16.76
C LYS A 419 -11.01 -2.48 17.63
N ASN A 420 -10.59 -3.57 17.00
CA ASN A 420 -9.99 -4.72 17.62
C ASN A 420 -8.73 -5.18 16.84
N GLU A 421 -8.21 -6.34 17.15
CA GLU A 421 -7.04 -6.93 16.50
C GLU A 421 -7.22 -7.20 15.00
N GLU A 422 -8.42 -7.17 14.49
CA GLU A 422 -8.73 -7.33 13.07
C GLU A 422 -8.72 -6.01 12.28
N SER A 423 -8.53 -4.87 12.94
CA SER A 423 -8.67 -3.56 12.28
C SER A 423 -7.53 -3.23 11.33
N SER A 424 -6.34 -3.77 11.54
CA SER A 424 -5.21 -3.60 10.62
C SER A 424 -4.28 -4.81 10.60
N ALA A 425 -3.35 -4.83 9.66
CA ALA A 425 -2.16 -5.65 9.78
C ALA A 425 -1.26 -5.14 10.91
N TRP A 426 -0.22 -5.89 11.23
CA TRP A 426 0.81 -5.46 12.16
C TRP A 426 1.62 -4.29 11.62
N VAL A 427 1.61 -3.18 12.36
CA VAL A 427 2.27 -1.92 12.01
C VAL A 427 3.53 -1.77 12.83
N ARG A 428 4.66 -1.48 12.17
CA ARG A 428 5.91 -1.21 12.87
C ARG A 428 5.87 0.11 13.59
N VAL A 429 6.52 0.12 14.74
CA VAL A 429 6.70 1.32 15.55
C VAL A 429 8.15 1.75 15.43
N ALA A 430 8.37 2.98 14.99
CA ALA A 430 9.67 3.61 15.06
C ALA A 430 10.04 3.83 16.52
N THR A 431 11.28 3.62 16.83
CA THR A 431 11.82 3.86 18.15
C THR A 431 13.04 4.76 18.06
N ALA A 432 13.39 5.42 19.14
CA ALA A 432 14.51 6.32 19.16
C ALA A 432 15.85 5.65 18.90
N TRP A 433 15.94 4.38 19.10
CA TRP A 433 17.16 3.62 18.91
C TRP A 433 16.85 2.13 18.81
N ALA A 434 17.37 1.47 17.78
CA ALA A 434 17.19 0.04 17.56
C ALA A 434 18.46 -0.63 17.02
N GLY A 435 18.93 -1.64 17.67
CA GLY A 435 20.08 -2.45 17.26
C GLY A 435 19.91 -3.92 17.62
N SER A 436 20.94 -4.74 17.36
CA SER A 436 20.89 -6.17 17.65
C SER A 436 20.93 -6.42 19.15
N ASN A 437 19.78 -6.73 19.73
CA ASN A 437 19.57 -6.96 21.17
C ASN A 437 19.86 -5.76 22.08
N PHE A 438 19.81 -4.54 21.53
CA PHE A 438 19.91 -3.30 22.32
C PHE A 438 19.10 -2.17 21.66
N GLY A 439 18.75 -1.15 22.46
CA GLY A 439 17.99 -0.02 21.99
C GLY A 439 16.94 0.48 22.98
N MET A 440 16.05 1.33 22.50
CA MET A 440 14.93 1.83 23.27
C MET A 440 13.63 1.15 22.81
N VAL A 441 12.84 0.67 23.73
CA VAL A 441 11.55 0.04 23.43
C VAL A 441 10.44 0.76 24.20
N SER A 442 9.45 1.25 23.45
CA SER A 442 8.22 1.80 23.99
C SER A 442 7.07 1.38 23.09
N ILE A 443 6.31 0.41 23.57
CA ILE A 443 5.18 -0.12 22.79
C ILE A 443 3.96 0.76 23.03
N PRO A 444 3.37 1.36 21.98
CA PRO A 444 2.11 2.08 22.11
C PRO A 444 1.01 1.15 22.60
N ARG A 445 0.22 1.63 23.57
CA ARG A 445 -0.86 0.85 24.17
C ARG A 445 -2.17 1.04 23.45
N ILE A 446 -3.08 0.08 23.61
CA ILE A 446 -4.44 0.15 23.09
C ILE A 446 -5.11 1.42 23.60
N GLY A 447 -5.77 2.16 22.69
CA GLY A 447 -6.41 3.44 22.95
C GLY A 447 -5.52 4.67 22.72
N GLN A 448 -4.21 4.50 22.59
CA GLN A 448 -3.32 5.63 22.31
C GLN A 448 -3.38 6.04 20.84
N GLU A 449 -3.25 7.34 20.62
CA GLU A 449 -3.17 7.91 19.29
C GLU A 449 -1.72 7.96 18.81
N VAL A 450 -1.49 7.41 17.64
CA VAL A 450 -0.17 7.31 17.02
C VAL A 450 -0.14 8.03 15.68
N ILE A 451 1.01 8.61 15.38
CA ILE A 451 1.30 9.22 14.09
C ILE A 451 1.73 8.15 13.13
N VAL A 452 1.04 8.05 12.01
CA VAL A 452 1.30 7.06 10.98
C VAL A 452 1.75 7.74 9.70
N GLN A 453 2.88 7.30 9.18
CA GLN A 453 3.39 7.64 7.85
C GLN A 453 3.32 6.43 6.95
N PHE A 454 3.40 6.64 5.64
CA PHE A 454 3.37 5.56 4.67
C PHE A 454 4.64 5.57 3.84
N LEU A 455 5.32 4.45 3.79
CA LEU A 455 6.55 4.35 3.00
C LEU A 455 6.25 4.68 1.56
N GLU A 456 6.99 5.65 1.05
CA GLU A 456 6.81 6.11 -0.34
C GLU A 456 5.40 6.59 -0.66
N GLY A 457 4.63 6.88 0.37
CA GLY A 457 3.21 7.22 0.24
C GLY A 457 2.30 6.03 -0.05
N ASN A 458 2.80 4.81 -0.03
CA ASN A 458 2.00 3.61 -0.31
C ASN A 458 1.06 3.30 0.86
N PRO A 459 -0.27 3.36 0.67
CA PRO A 459 -1.25 3.07 1.72
C PRO A 459 -1.08 1.70 2.38
N ASP A 460 -0.52 0.73 1.66
CA ASP A 460 -0.30 -0.62 2.15
C ASP A 460 0.96 -0.75 3.02
N ARG A 461 1.71 0.34 3.20
CA ARG A 461 3.01 0.35 3.88
C ARG A 461 3.08 1.36 5.03
N PRO A 462 2.15 1.30 6.01
CA PRO A 462 2.16 2.20 7.15
C PRO A 462 3.31 1.92 8.13
N ILE A 463 3.88 2.98 8.71
CA ILE A 463 4.80 2.92 9.85
C ILE A 463 4.40 3.98 10.88
N ILE A 464 4.37 3.60 12.15
CA ILE A 464 4.18 4.54 13.24
C ILE A 464 5.51 5.24 13.49
N THR A 465 5.49 6.58 13.46
CA THR A 465 6.67 7.42 13.65
C THR A 465 6.66 8.22 14.94
N GLY A 466 5.56 8.18 15.68
CA GLY A 466 5.42 8.85 16.95
C GLY A 466 4.04 8.64 17.58
N SER A 467 3.80 9.32 18.68
CA SER A 467 2.52 9.37 19.37
C SER A 467 2.15 10.81 19.66
N VAL A 468 0.87 11.09 19.81
CA VAL A 468 0.34 12.40 20.18
C VAL A 468 -0.64 12.27 21.33
N TYR A 469 -0.70 13.29 22.14
CA TYR A 469 -1.74 13.37 23.17
C TYR A 469 -3.05 13.84 22.54
N ASN A 470 -4.15 13.43 23.16
CA ASN A 470 -5.50 13.86 22.81
C ASN A 470 -6.35 13.98 24.09
N GLU A 471 -7.64 14.26 23.95
CA GLU A 471 -8.53 14.46 25.09
C GLU A 471 -8.66 13.21 25.98
N ASP A 472 -8.59 12.03 25.39
CA ASP A 472 -8.66 10.75 26.13
C ASP A 472 -7.31 10.36 26.76
N ASN A 473 -6.21 10.90 26.24
CA ASN A 473 -4.84 10.59 26.64
C ASN A 473 -4.07 11.90 26.81
N LEU A 474 -4.23 12.54 27.95
CA LEU A 474 -3.54 13.77 28.28
C LEU A 474 -2.08 13.54 28.69
N PRO A 475 -1.21 14.56 28.61
CA PRO A 475 0.15 14.50 29.10
C PRO A 475 0.23 14.04 30.57
N PRO A 476 1.33 13.40 30.97
CA PRO A 476 1.45 12.84 32.33
C PRO A 476 1.47 13.91 33.44
N TRP A 477 1.81 15.14 33.10
CA TRP A 477 1.81 16.27 33.99
C TRP A 477 0.82 17.33 33.50
N ASP A 478 0.07 17.93 34.44
CA ASP A 478 -0.97 18.90 34.14
C ASP A 478 -0.42 20.15 33.44
N LEU A 479 -0.83 20.35 32.21
CA LEU A 479 -0.46 21.51 31.40
C LEU A 479 -1.62 22.49 31.30
N PRO A 480 -1.33 23.81 31.31
CA PRO A 480 -0.02 24.45 31.21
C PRO A 480 0.69 24.68 32.55
N ASN A 481 0.13 24.24 33.66
CA ASN A 481 0.63 24.55 34.98
C ASN A 481 2.04 24.03 35.25
N ASN A 482 2.36 22.87 34.66
CA ASN A 482 3.67 22.20 34.77
C ASN A 482 4.47 22.28 33.47
N ALA A 483 4.42 23.38 32.78
CA ALA A 483 5.09 23.54 31.49
C ALA A 483 6.63 23.43 31.56
N THR A 484 7.22 23.56 32.74
CA THR A 484 8.64 23.40 33.00
C THR A 484 9.04 21.94 33.26
N GLN A 485 8.06 21.04 33.38
CA GLN A 485 8.32 19.63 33.63
C GLN A 485 8.51 18.86 32.31
N SER A 486 9.51 18.02 32.28
CA SER A 486 9.78 17.10 31.19
C SER A 486 10.23 15.72 31.71
N GLY A 487 10.13 14.68 30.91
CA GLY A 487 10.58 13.37 31.31
C GLY A 487 9.78 12.21 30.72
N ILE A 488 9.86 11.07 31.37
CA ILE A 488 9.17 9.84 30.99
C ILE A 488 8.39 9.33 32.20
N LEU A 489 7.11 9.02 31.97
CA LEU A 489 6.27 8.35 32.94
C LEU A 489 5.63 7.14 32.26
N SER A 490 5.89 5.95 32.80
CA SER A 490 5.24 4.71 32.39
C SER A 490 4.05 4.41 33.29
N ARG A 491 3.25 3.43 32.91
CA ARG A 491 2.13 2.97 33.72
C ARG A 491 2.15 1.47 33.89
N SER A 492 1.87 1.00 35.07
CA SER A 492 1.70 -0.43 35.31
C SER A 492 0.57 -0.98 34.44
N SER A 493 0.61 -2.27 34.14
CA SER A 493 -0.40 -2.98 33.36
C SER A 493 -0.55 -4.40 33.97
N THR A 494 -1.77 -4.92 34.07
CA THR A 494 -3.05 -4.40 33.59
C THR A 494 -3.87 -3.78 34.71
N GLY A 495 -4.76 -2.83 34.37
CA GLY A 495 -5.73 -2.27 35.34
C GLY A 495 -5.16 -1.24 36.31
N ALA A 496 -4.05 -0.61 35.98
CA ALA A 496 -3.41 0.39 36.84
C ALA A 496 -4.17 1.73 36.87
N THR A 497 -4.13 2.35 38.02
CA THR A 497 -4.62 3.73 38.22
C THR A 497 -3.56 4.75 37.77
N ILE A 498 -3.90 6.03 37.88
CA ILE A 498 -2.98 7.13 37.56
C ILE A 498 -1.72 7.12 38.44
N ASP A 499 -1.83 6.60 39.64
CA ASP A 499 -0.75 6.58 40.62
C ASP A 499 0.27 5.47 40.41
N ASN A 500 -0.08 4.43 39.65
CA ASN A 500 0.79 3.28 39.43
C ASN A 500 1.74 3.51 38.25
N ALA A 501 2.91 4.06 38.51
CA ALA A 501 3.84 4.49 37.47
C ALA A 501 5.31 4.35 37.86
N ASN A 502 6.17 4.13 36.88
CA ASN A 502 7.60 4.39 36.97
C ASN A 502 7.90 5.68 36.21
N ALA A 503 8.76 6.54 36.76
CA ALA A 503 9.00 7.84 36.16
C ALA A 503 10.45 8.32 36.33
N ILE A 504 10.86 9.14 35.36
CA ILE A 504 11.98 10.06 35.46
C ILE A 504 11.48 11.41 35.00
N ARG A 505 11.51 12.38 35.89
CA ARG A 505 11.02 13.74 35.65
C ARG A 505 12.13 14.74 35.90
N PHE A 506 12.21 15.72 35.04
CA PHE A 506 12.99 16.96 35.23
C PHE A 506 12.03 18.11 35.46
N GLU A 507 12.29 18.88 36.50
CA GLU A 507 11.67 20.19 36.75
C GLU A 507 12.73 21.26 36.48
N ASP A 508 12.50 22.10 35.48
CA ASP A 508 13.43 23.14 35.04
C ASP A 508 13.02 24.55 35.52
N LYS A 509 12.10 24.64 36.45
CA LYS A 509 11.67 25.92 37.02
C LYS A 509 12.79 26.52 37.83
N LYS A 510 13.30 27.67 37.39
CA LYS A 510 14.42 28.34 38.04
C LYS A 510 14.22 28.57 39.55
N GLY A 511 15.12 27.99 40.31
CA GLY A 511 15.11 28.00 41.78
C GLY A 511 14.26 26.90 42.41
N ALA A 512 13.73 26.00 41.61
CA ALA A 512 13.01 24.80 42.05
C ALA A 512 13.32 23.58 41.16
N GLU A 513 14.53 23.58 40.59
CA GLU A 513 14.98 22.53 39.71
C GLU A 513 15.07 21.18 40.45
N GLU A 514 14.58 20.12 39.81
CA GLU A 514 14.54 18.78 40.40
C GLU A 514 14.73 17.70 39.33
N VAL A 515 15.46 16.66 39.69
CA VAL A 515 15.44 15.37 38.98
C VAL A 515 14.78 14.33 39.89
N TRP A 516 13.60 13.85 39.49
CA TRP A 516 12.83 12.88 40.26
C TRP A 516 12.83 11.52 39.54
N ILE A 517 13.26 10.47 40.27
CA ILE A 517 13.22 9.11 39.82
C ILE A 517 12.29 8.31 40.71
N HIS A 518 11.27 7.72 40.14
CA HIS A 518 10.26 6.95 40.85
C HIS A 518 10.13 5.54 40.27
N ALA A 519 10.15 4.57 41.15
CA ALA A 519 9.82 3.18 40.86
C ALA A 519 8.55 2.81 41.63
N GLU A 520 7.54 2.33 40.93
CA GLU A 520 6.26 1.89 41.50
C GLU A 520 6.43 0.77 42.52
N LYS A 521 7.37 -0.13 42.30
CA LYS A 521 7.62 -1.25 43.18
C LYS A 521 9.10 -1.39 43.49
N ASP A 522 9.88 -1.87 42.59
CA ASP A 522 11.28 -2.24 42.78
C ASP A 522 12.18 -1.35 41.91
N GLN A 523 13.26 -0.85 42.48
CA GLN A 523 14.33 -0.20 41.76
C GLN A 523 15.61 -1.00 41.91
N ARG A 524 16.29 -1.29 40.78
CA ARG A 524 17.59 -1.92 40.70
C ARG A 524 18.56 -1.04 39.95
N ILE A 525 19.74 -0.85 40.54
CA ILE A 525 20.86 -0.13 39.92
C ILE A 525 22.02 -1.11 39.85
N GLU A 526 22.56 -1.34 38.67
CA GLU A 526 23.74 -2.17 38.43
C GLU A 526 24.78 -1.33 37.74
N VAL A 527 25.99 -1.35 38.27
CA VAL A 527 27.13 -0.59 37.73
C VAL A 527 28.32 -1.54 37.61
N GLU A 528 28.73 -1.76 36.39
CA GLU A 528 29.80 -2.74 36.06
C GLU A 528 31.21 -2.23 36.43
N ASN A 529 31.38 -0.97 36.69
CA ASN A 529 32.67 -0.37 37.03
C ASN A 529 32.54 0.60 38.20
N ASN A 530 32.54 1.88 37.99
CA ASN A 530 32.58 2.90 39.04
C ASN A 530 31.27 3.67 39.15
N GLU A 531 30.80 3.88 40.35
CA GLU A 531 29.71 4.81 40.65
C GLU A 531 30.26 5.97 41.49
N SER A 532 29.88 7.19 41.16
CA SER A 532 30.24 8.40 41.89
C SER A 532 29.02 9.29 42.11
N HIS A 533 28.79 9.69 43.36
CA HIS A 533 27.75 10.64 43.72
C HIS A 533 28.36 11.89 44.32
N SER A 534 28.01 13.05 43.79
CA SER A 534 28.36 14.36 44.35
C SER A 534 27.10 15.14 44.64
N VAL A 535 26.88 15.51 45.90
CA VAL A 535 25.72 16.30 46.31
C VAL A 535 26.22 17.59 46.93
N GLY A 536 25.78 18.70 46.37
CA GLY A 536 26.28 20.05 46.76
C GLY A 536 25.86 20.51 48.13
N VAL A 537 24.70 20.11 48.62
CA VAL A 537 24.16 20.54 49.90
C VAL A 537 23.74 19.33 50.75
N ASP A 538 22.54 18.84 50.62
CA ASP A 538 21.99 17.86 51.51
C ASP A 538 21.65 16.55 50.78
N ARG A 539 21.91 15.40 51.41
CA ARG A 539 21.46 14.09 50.97
C ARG A 539 20.62 13.43 52.06
N SER A 540 19.41 13.04 51.70
CA SER A 540 18.52 12.27 52.57
C SER A 540 18.28 10.87 51.97
N LYS A 541 18.23 9.86 52.82
CA LYS A 541 17.89 8.51 52.45
C LYS A 541 16.97 7.91 53.51
N THR A 542 15.82 7.40 53.06
CA THR A 542 14.86 6.72 53.92
C THR A 542 14.62 5.31 53.36
N VAL A 543 14.75 4.31 54.22
CA VAL A 543 14.45 2.92 53.89
C VAL A 543 13.38 2.44 54.87
N GLY A 544 12.23 2.05 54.35
CA GLY A 544 11.06 1.69 55.17
C GLY A 544 11.17 0.36 55.90
N SER A 545 12.02 -0.55 55.46
CA SER A 545 12.21 -1.86 56.06
C SER A 545 13.69 -2.18 56.23
N ASN A 546 14.28 -2.89 55.32
CA ASN A 546 15.63 -3.39 55.45
C ASN A 546 16.57 -2.73 54.43
N GLU A 547 17.78 -2.46 54.86
CA GLU A 547 18.88 -2.12 53.98
C GLU A 547 20.00 -3.12 54.18
N THR A 548 20.54 -3.59 53.04
CA THR A 548 21.72 -4.47 53.03
C THR A 548 22.79 -3.85 52.16
N VAL A 549 23.99 -3.79 52.70
CA VAL A 549 25.14 -3.27 51.96
C VAL A 549 26.25 -4.31 52.02
N SER A 550 26.83 -4.63 50.87
CA SER A 550 27.96 -5.52 50.71
C SER A 550 29.04 -4.85 49.86
N ILE A 551 30.23 -4.77 50.39
CA ILE A 551 31.39 -4.17 49.75
C ILE A 551 32.52 -5.20 49.66
N GLY A 552 32.94 -5.51 48.45
CA GLY A 552 33.94 -6.55 48.18
C GLY A 552 35.37 -6.18 48.51
N ALA A 553 35.70 -4.93 48.54
CA ALA A 553 37.02 -4.45 48.84
C ALA A 553 36.96 -3.29 49.86
N ASP A 554 37.26 -2.11 49.46
CA ASP A 554 37.45 -0.98 50.37
C ASP A 554 36.30 0.00 50.39
N ARG A 555 36.00 0.58 51.55
CA ARG A 555 35.08 1.69 51.71
C ARG A 555 35.72 2.83 52.47
N THR A 556 35.58 4.06 51.98
CA THR A 556 36.03 5.26 52.66
C THR A 556 34.86 6.22 52.90
N GLU A 557 34.80 6.80 54.12
CA GLU A 557 33.80 7.80 54.50
C GLU A 557 34.46 8.96 55.27
N THR A 558 34.06 10.20 54.97
CA THR A 558 34.54 11.41 55.67
C THR A 558 33.35 12.29 56.03
N VAL A 559 33.20 12.61 57.30
CA VAL A 559 32.20 13.51 57.84
C VAL A 559 32.90 14.72 58.43
N GLY A 560 32.64 15.92 57.83
CA GLY A 560 33.31 17.15 58.25
C GLY A 560 32.90 17.65 59.64
N ASN A 561 31.68 17.35 60.06
CA ASN A 561 31.17 17.81 61.35
C ASN A 561 30.68 16.64 62.19
N ASN A 562 29.39 16.42 62.31
CA ASN A 562 28.83 15.43 63.25
C ASN A 562 28.21 14.25 62.52
N GLU A 563 28.44 13.05 63.06
CA GLU A 563 27.74 11.85 62.68
C GLU A 563 26.83 11.40 63.83
N THR A 564 25.61 10.97 63.55
CA THR A 564 24.69 10.42 64.56
C THR A 564 24.13 9.07 64.06
N ILE A 565 24.34 8.02 64.85
CA ILE A 565 23.82 6.67 64.56
C ILE A 565 22.84 6.29 65.70
N SER A 566 21.61 5.94 65.33
CA SER A 566 20.59 5.43 66.26
C SER A 566 20.08 4.09 65.84
N ILE A 567 20.20 3.10 66.67
CA ILE A 567 19.78 1.73 66.39
C ILE A 567 18.78 1.28 67.44
N GLY A 568 17.56 0.99 67.03
CA GLY A 568 16.44 0.71 67.92
C GLY A 568 16.55 -0.65 68.63
N VAL A 569 17.26 -1.64 68.09
CA VAL A 569 17.31 -2.98 68.67
C VAL A 569 18.76 -3.47 68.79
N ASN A 570 19.32 -4.02 67.74
CA ASN A 570 20.63 -4.64 67.80
C ASN A 570 21.60 -4.12 66.74
N ARG A 571 22.87 -3.95 67.12
CA ARG A 571 24.01 -3.78 66.21
C ARG A 571 24.98 -4.94 66.39
N THR A 572 25.32 -5.58 65.27
CA THR A 572 26.37 -6.59 65.29
C THR A 572 27.49 -6.14 64.35
N GLU A 573 28.72 -6.22 64.83
CA GLU A 573 29.88 -5.83 64.03
C GLU A 573 30.94 -6.90 64.16
N THR A 574 31.57 -7.32 63.05
CA THR A 574 32.61 -8.32 63.03
C THR A 574 33.76 -7.82 62.16
N VAL A 575 34.94 -7.73 62.74
CA VAL A 575 36.15 -7.32 62.01
C VAL A 575 37.10 -8.49 62.02
N GLY A 576 37.45 -9.01 60.87
CA GLY A 576 38.26 -10.20 60.69
C GLY A 576 39.77 -10.00 60.93
N SER A 577 40.25 -8.77 60.94
CA SER A 577 41.64 -8.45 61.16
C SER A 577 41.81 -7.24 62.07
N ASN A 578 42.06 -6.06 61.56
CA ASN A 578 42.37 -4.91 62.42
C ASN A 578 41.26 -3.85 62.34
N GLU A 579 40.87 -3.29 63.45
CA GLU A 579 40.04 -2.11 63.56
C GLU A 579 40.85 -0.99 64.24
N THR A 580 40.81 0.22 63.70
CA THR A 580 41.44 1.39 64.31
C THR A 580 40.44 2.56 64.38
N ILE A 581 40.23 3.06 65.60
CA ILE A 581 39.34 4.20 65.83
C ILE A 581 40.17 5.32 66.42
N ASN A 582 40.25 6.45 65.68
CA ASN A 582 40.89 7.66 66.20
C ASN A 582 39.82 8.70 66.53
N ILE A 583 39.73 9.09 67.75
CA ILE A 583 38.80 10.08 68.22
C ILE A 583 39.61 11.24 68.76
N GLY A 584 39.60 12.38 68.04
CA GLY A 584 40.36 13.55 68.45
C GLY A 584 39.80 14.28 69.69
N ALA A 585 38.61 13.91 70.09
CA ALA A 585 37.95 14.47 71.29
C ALA A 585 37.26 13.33 72.06
N ASN A 586 36.13 13.57 72.65
CA ASN A 586 35.48 12.56 73.49
C ASN A 586 34.70 11.52 72.68
N ARG A 587 34.92 10.24 72.93
CA ARG A 587 34.02 9.16 72.56
C ARG A 587 33.07 8.91 73.71
N THR A 588 31.77 8.98 73.45
CA THR A 588 30.76 8.52 74.38
C THR A 588 30.11 7.29 73.82
N GLU A 589 30.18 6.22 74.54
CA GLU A 589 29.52 4.97 74.24
C GLU A 589 28.58 4.64 75.38
N THR A 590 27.31 4.42 75.10
CA THR A 590 26.34 4.03 76.12
C THR A 590 25.72 2.68 75.68
N VAL A 591 26.00 1.67 76.37
CA VAL A 591 25.43 0.34 76.24
C VAL A 591 24.47 0.12 77.40
N THR A 592 23.17 0.03 77.10
CA THR A 592 22.18 -0.23 78.16
C THR A 592 21.96 -1.70 78.42
N GLY A 593 22.55 -2.53 77.67
CA GLY A 593 22.51 -3.99 77.83
C GLY A 593 23.92 -4.61 77.87
N ASN A 594 24.06 -5.82 77.47
CA ASN A 594 25.37 -6.51 77.52
C ASN A 594 26.20 -6.14 76.30
N GLU A 595 27.38 -5.60 76.49
CA GLU A 595 28.43 -5.54 75.51
C GLU A 595 29.34 -6.75 75.60
N THR A 596 29.55 -7.42 74.51
CA THR A 596 30.52 -8.50 74.48
C THR A 596 31.61 -8.19 73.50
N ILE A 597 32.78 -7.95 73.91
CA ILE A 597 33.95 -7.73 73.06
C ILE A 597 34.83 -8.93 73.16
N THR A 598 35.03 -9.68 72.11
CA THR A 598 35.97 -10.80 72.07
C THR A 598 37.13 -10.45 71.16
N ILE A 599 38.29 -10.33 71.73
CA ILE A 599 39.52 -10.03 71.00
C ILE A 599 40.44 -11.19 71.21
N GLN A 600 40.77 -11.92 70.18
CA GLN A 600 41.61 -13.07 70.27
C GLN A 600 43.11 -12.78 70.23
N GLN A 601 43.48 -11.64 69.72
CA GLN A 601 44.85 -11.17 69.72
C GLN A 601 44.86 -9.65 69.91
N ASN A 602 45.73 -8.91 69.29
CA ASN A 602 45.89 -7.51 69.54
C ASN A 602 44.66 -6.68 69.02
N ARG A 603 44.10 -5.93 69.94
CA ARG A 603 43.08 -5.02 69.54
C ARG A 603 43.67 -3.65 69.32
N THR A 604 43.72 -3.23 68.11
CA THR A 604 43.95 -1.84 67.77
C THR A 604 42.73 -1.38 67.06
N LYS A 605 42.10 -0.34 67.54
CA LYS A 605 40.94 0.14 66.89
C LYS A 605 41.26 1.40 66.05
N THR A 606 41.41 1.19 64.84
CA THR A 606 41.57 2.28 63.88
C THR A 606 40.66 2.00 62.72
N VAL A 607 39.77 2.88 62.49
CA VAL A 607 38.94 2.74 61.34
C VAL A 607 39.59 3.44 60.21
N ILE A 608 40.17 2.68 59.41
CA ILE A 608 40.76 3.24 58.27
C ILE A 608 39.95 2.97 57.12
N ALA A 609 39.28 2.40 56.90
CA ALA A 609 38.77 2.06 55.74
C ALA A 609 37.39 1.96 55.71
N ASN A 610 36.94 1.50 55.21
CA ASN A 610 35.70 1.04 54.81
C ASN A 610 34.75 0.88 55.88
N GLU A 611 34.37 1.82 56.30
CA GLU A 611 33.22 1.72 57.09
C GLU A 611 32.01 1.67 56.28
N ASN A 612 31.51 0.67 56.46
CA ASN A 612 30.42 0.33 55.81
C ASN A 612 29.25 0.86 56.26
N ALA A 613 29.05 1.83 56.14
CA ALA A 613 27.76 2.34 56.30
C ALA A 613 26.86 1.73 55.31
N ASN A 614 25.86 1.62 55.64
CA ASN A 614 24.82 1.15 54.95
C ASN A 614 24.67 1.71 53.66
N ILE A 615 25.16 1.11 52.89
CA ILE A 615 25.00 1.45 51.59
C ILE A 615 23.87 0.74 51.07
N SER A 616 23.24 1.38 50.41
CA SER A 616 22.11 0.85 49.77
C SER A 616 22.41 -0.31 49.01
N GLN A 617 21.57 -0.89 49.05
CA GLN A 617 21.34 -2.08 48.61
C GLN A 617 22.01 -2.52 47.49
N ASN A 618 22.28 -2.04 46.71
CA ASN A 618 22.75 -2.62 45.58
C ASN A 618 24.11 -2.42 45.31
N GLN A 619 24.69 -2.20 46.25
CA GLN A 619 25.93 -2.19 46.04
C GLN A 619 26.47 -3.46 46.14
N SER A 620 26.23 -4.13 45.38
CA SER A 620 26.85 -5.27 45.13
C SER A 620 28.13 -5.08 44.64
N VAL A 621 28.72 -4.77 45.33
CA VAL A 621 29.75 -4.30 44.99
C VAL A 621 30.92 -5.10 44.96
N SER A 622 30.73 -6.23 45.18
CA SER A 622 31.67 -7.18 44.79
C SER A 622 32.25 -6.94 43.46
N VAL A 623 31.58 -6.25 42.96
CA VAL A 623 32.00 -5.86 41.80
C VAL A 623 33.17 -5.05 41.80
N ALA A 624 33.35 -4.50 42.76
CA ALA A 624 34.35 -3.53 42.81
C ALA A 624 35.59 -3.91 42.13
N GLN A 625 35.82 -5.12 42.07
CA GLN A 625 36.97 -5.38 41.44
C GLN A 625 37.04 -5.40 40.03
N ASN A 626 36.05 -5.64 39.51
CA ASN A 626 36.16 -5.85 38.14
C ASN A 626 35.44 -4.97 37.32
N GLN A 627 35.17 -4.02 37.95
CA GLN A 627 34.56 -3.15 37.28
C GLN A 627 35.37 -2.13 36.79
N SER A 628 36.42 -2.28 36.71
CA SER A 628 37.26 -1.43 36.03
C SER A 628 36.94 -1.20 34.65
N THR A 629 36.15 -1.78 34.31
CA THR A 629 35.79 -1.56 33.08
C THR A 629 35.34 -0.30 32.87
N SER A 630 35.87 0.28 32.75
CA SER A 630 35.56 1.34 32.34
C SER A 630 34.72 1.69 31.44
N VAL A 631 34.29 1.17 31.32
CA VAL A 631 33.38 1.46 30.71
C VAL A 631 32.87 2.57 30.83
N GLY A 632 33.24 2.81 31.52
CA GLY A 632 32.93 3.81 31.54
C GLY A 632 32.27 4.46 30.92
N GLN A 633 32.61 4.09 30.67
CA GLN A 633 32.09 4.49 30.05
C GLN A 633 30.89 4.71 30.14
N ASN A 634 30.70 4.41 30.34
CA ASN A 634 29.69 4.71 30.26
C ASN A 634 28.73 4.60 30.87
N GLN A 635 28.71 4.16 31.16
CA GLN A 635 28.00 3.86 31.70
C GLN A 635 27.32 4.45 32.22
N THR A 636 27.78 4.95 32.05
CA THR A 636 27.11 5.67 32.36
C THR A 636 25.88 5.44 32.43
N VAL A 637 25.82 4.65 32.37
CA VAL A 637 24.97 4.12 32.72
C VAL A 637 24.10 4.65 33.38
N ASN A 638 24.55 5.28 33.66
CA ASN A 638 23.92 5.99 34.01
C ASN A 638 22.78 6.14 33.76
N VAL A 639 22.72 5.85 34.09
CA VAL A 639 22.19 5.34 34.02
C VAL A 639 21.20 5.31 33.51
N GLY A 640 21.09 4.81 33.66
CA GLY A 640 20.27 4.54 33.17
C GLY A 640 19.85 4.97 32.09
N LEU A 641 19.63 5.47 32.02
CA LEU A 641 19.09 5.89 31.13
C LEU A 641 19.77 6.16 30.16
N ASN A 642 20.32 6.68 30.34
CA ASN A 642 20.94 7.23 29.44
C ASN A 642 22.09 6.63 29.15
N LYS A 643 22.42 6.08 29.97
CA LYS A 643 23.46 5.46 29.73
C LYS A 643 23.53 4.75 28.76
N VAL A 644 22.80 4.27 28.77
CA VAL A 644 22.55 3.85 27.64
C VAL A 644 23.28 4.57 26.67
N GLU A 645 23.20 5.60 26.83
CA GLU A 645 23.74 6.39 26.02
C GLU A 645 25.12 6.17 25.88
N SER A 646 25.76 6.10 26.86
CA SER A 646 27.09 5.85 26.68
C SER A 646 27.38 4.59 26.09
N VAL A 647 26.66 3.80 26.46
CA VAL A 647 26.71 2.58 25.82
C VAL A 647 26.43 2.79 24.48
N ALA A 648 25.60 3.42 24.46
CA ALA A 648 25.25 3.88 23.31
C ALA A 648 26.34 4.32 22.53
N VAL A 649 27.08 5.01 23.13
CA VAL A 649 28.06 5.45 22.40
C VAL A 649 28.75 4.46 21.72
N ALA A 650 29.17 3.70 22.43
CA ALA A 650 29.85 2.68 21.79
C ALA A 650 29.01 2.00 20.83
N LYS A 651 27.94 2.08 21.15
CA LYS A 651 27.12 1.45 20.36
C LYS A 651 26.64 2.23 19.34
N ALA A 652 26.19 3.28 19.66
CA ALA A 652 25.88 4.15 18.60
C ALA A 652 26.86 3.98 17.56
N LEU A 653 27.92 3.59 18.07
CA LEU A 653 28.93 3.34 17.32
C LEU A 653 28.89 2.15 16.53
N ASN A 654 28.65 1.19 17.16
CA ASN A 654 28.67 -0.07 16.53
C ASN A 654 27.42 -0.46 15.95
N VAL A 655 26.57 0.14 16.42
CA VAL A 655 25.29 -0.07 16.01
C VAL A 655 25.05 0.52 14.76
N GLY A 656 25.86 1.32 14.42
CA GLY A 656 25.88 1.82 13.14
C GLY A 656 24.67 1.96 12.34
N ALA A 657 23.74 1.36 12.84
CA ALA A 657 22.69 1.19 11.97
C ALA A 657 21.42 1.72 12.45
N ALA A 658 21.18 1.78 13.67
CA ALA A 658 19.82 2.05 13.91
C ALA A 658 19.64 2.89 15.10
N TYR A 659 19.42 4.02 14.84
CA TYR A 659 19.18 5.01 15.83
C TYR A 659 17.87 5.65 15.55
N ALA A 660 17.01 5.50 16.43
CA ALA A 660 15.76 6.15 16.25
C ALA A 660 15.62 7.24 17.27
N VAL A 661 15.22 8.28 16.85
CA VAL A 661 15.01 9.44 17.68
C VAL A 661 13.55 9.73 17.72
N THR A 662 12.99 9.70 18.85
CA THR A 662 11.69 10.27 19.01
C THR A 662 11.87 11.74 19.19
N VAL A 663 11.57 12.44 18.18
CA VAL A 663 11.58 13.89 18.26
C VAL A 663 10.16 14.34 18.13
N GLY A 664 9.70 15.10 19.08
CA GLY A 664 8.32 15.54 19.11
C GLY A 664 7.86 16.38 17.94
N ALA A 665 8.75 16.75 17.07
CA ALA A 665 8.34 17.61 15.97
C ALA A 665 8.95 17.27 14.63
N GLY A 666 9.80 16.33 14.56
CA GLY A 666 10.36 15.92 13.27
C GLY A 666 11.50 14.96 13.45
N HIS A 667 11.43 13.87 12.76
CA HIS A 667 12.51 12.92 12.70
C HIS A 667 13.12 12.97 11.33
N ALA A 668 14.33 13.36 11.27
CA ALA A 668 15.09 13.26 10.03
C ALA A 668 16.08 12.13 10.14
N LEU A 669 15.94 11.17 9.28
CA LEU A 669 16.93 10.13 9.12
C LEU A 669 17.73 10.43 7.86
N THR A 670 18.94 10.83 8.03
CA THR A 670 19.86 11.02 6.91
C THR A 670 20.83 9.87 6.89
N VAL A 671 20.82 9.11 5.87
CA VAL A 671 21.73 8.01 5.66
C VAL A 671 22.60 8.31 4.47
N ALA A 672 23.86 8.46 4.69
CA ALA A 672 24.79 8.84 3.64
C ALA A 672 25.17 7.68 2.71
N GLY A 673 24.79 6.53 3.00
CA GLY A 673 25.02 5.37 2.14
C GLY A 673 23.70 4.73 1.76
N ALA A 674 23.49 3.56 2.14
CA ALA A 674 22.23 2.88 1.93
C ALA A 674 21.43 2.94 3.22
N MET A 675 20.28 3.42 3.15
CA MET A 675 19.34 3.19 4.20
C MET A 675 18.61 1.89 3.93
N ASN A 676 18.94 0.98 4.77
CA ASN A 676 18.32 -0.30 4.69
C ASN A 676 17.27 -0.36 5.76
N THR A 677 16.09 -0.39 5.39
CA THR A 677 15.01 -0.68 6.32
C THR A 677 14.46 -2.04 5.99
N ALA A 678 14.89 -3.01 6.68
CA ALA A 678 14.33 -4.32 6.57
C ALA A 678 13.20 -4.46 7.55
N VAL A 679 12.10 -4.73 7.01
CA VAL A 679 10.91 -4.78 7.77
C VAL A 679 10.25 -6.09 7.50
N GLY A 680 10.12 -6.92 8.48
CA GLY A 680 9.62 -8.26 8.34
C GLY A 680 8.15 -8.41 8.10
N LEU A 681 7.34 -7.45 8.32
CA LEU A 681 5.92 -7.60 8.02
C LEU A 681 5.25 -6.37 7.47
N ALA A 682 5.53 -5.22 7.96
CA ALA A 682 4.95 -4.03 7.39
C ALA A 682 5.76 -2.80 7.74
N GLN A 683 6.01 -1.98 6.79
CA GLN A 683 6.61 -0.70 6.97
C GLN A 683 5.58 0.36 6.60
N PHE A 684 5.45 1.35 7.46
CA PHE A 684 4.53 2.41 7.22
C PHE A 684 5.27 3.73 7.23
N GLU A 685 5.02 4.54 6.28
CA GLU A 685 5.49 5.89 6.28
C GLU A 685 4.34 6.82 5.96
N GLN A 686 4.12 7.76 6.84
CA GLN A 686 3.13 8.78 6.63
C GLN A 686 3.78 10.14 6.59
N VAL A 687 3.49 10.90 5.59
CA VAL A 687 4.06 12.22 5.39
C VAL A 687 2.94 13.25 5.28
N GLY A 688 3.00 14.29 6.08
CA GLY A 688 1.92 15.26 6.25
C GLY A 688 1.58 16.11 5.04
N LEU A 689 2.49 16.35 4.17
CA LEU A 689 2.24 17.20 3.00
C LEU A 689 2.79 16.61 1.72
N ALA A 690 4.00 16.14 1.72
CA ALA A 690 4.60 15.57 0.52
C ALA A 690 5.73 14.61 0.88
N LYS A 691 5.76 13.48 0.21
CA LYS A 691 6.93 12.62 0.17
C LYS A 691 7.55 12.70 -1.20
N ASN A 692 8.78 13.15 -1.26
CA ASN A 692 9.57 13.12 -2.46
C ASN A 692 10.49 11.92 -2.41
N VAL A 693 10.40 11.08 -3.39
CA VAL A 693 11.36 10.00 -3.59
C VAL A 693 12.16 10.35 -4.83
N SER A 694 13.42 10.65 -4.65
CA SER A 694 14.35 10.82 -5.75
C SER A 694 15.32 9.65 -5.75
N VAL A 695 15.28 8.88 -6.80
CA VAL A 695 16.10 7.70 -6.96
C VAL A 695 16.98 7.87 -8.17
N GLY A 696 18.28 7.81 -8.00
CA GLY A 696 19.21 8.11 -9.09
C GLY A 696 19.19 7.12 -10.24
N ASN A 697 18.89 5.87 -9.97
CA ASN A 697 18.92 4.84 -11.01
C ASN A 697 17.63 4.03 -11.12
N SER A 698 17.08 3.52 -10.06
CA SER A 698 15.87 2.72 -10.17
C SER A 698 15.10 2.55 -8.88
N TYR A 699 13.82 2.48 -9.02
CA TYR A 699 12.87 2.34 -7.94
C TYR A 699 11.96 1.15 -8.21
N ASN A 700 12.16 0.10 -7.47
CA ASN A 700 11.41 -1.13 -7.66
C ASN A 700 10.44 -1.35 -6.51
N ILE A 701 9.27 -1.73 -6.84
CA ILE A 701 8.25 -2.17 -5.89
C ILE A 701 7.84 -3.58 -6.28
N ASP A 702 8.12 -4.53 -5.40
CA ASP A 702 7.67 -5.89 -5.58
C ASP A 702 6.74 -6.28 -4.43
N VAL A 703 5.59 -6.71 -4.77
CA VAL A 703 4.51 -6.99 -3.83
C VAL A 703 3.94 -8.35 -4.15
N ALA A 704 4.00 -9.26 -3.20
CA ALA A 704 3.55 -10.62 -3.40
C ALA A 704 2.08 -10.72 -3.82
N ASP A 705 1.25 -9.87 -3.27
CA ASP A 705 -0.18 -9.98 -3.46
C ASP A 705 -0.83 -8.76 -4.09
N LYS A 706 -0.59 -7.60 -3.57
CA LYS A 706 -1.24 -6.40 -4.05
C LYS A 706 -0.38 -5.17 -3.87
N PHE A 707 -0.14 -4.48 -4.95
CA PHE A 707 0.41 -3.13 -4.95
C PHE A 707 -0.67 -2.12 -5.32
N GLU A 708 -0.77 -1.05 -4.56
CA GLU A 708 -1.79 -0.03 -4.76
C GLU A 708 -1.24 1.38 -4.60
N LEU A 709 -1.52 2.20 -5.58
CA LEU A 709 -1.19 3.60 -5.58
C LEU A 709 -2.45 4.41 -5.77
N GLN A 710 -2.72 5.31 -4.85
CA GLN A 710 -3.93 6.11 -4.92
C GLN A 710 -3.65 7.61 -4.81
N VAL A 711 -4.30 8.39 -5.62
CA VAL A 711 -4.30 9.85 -5.57
C VAL A 711 -5.73 10.34 -5.77
N GLY A 712 -6.36 10.79 -4.69
CA GLY A 712 -7.76 11.21 -4.73
C GLY A 712 -8.67 10.07 -5.20
N SER A 713 -9.36 10.26 -6.30
CA SER A 713 -10.24 9.24 -6.89
C SER A 713 -9.55 8.34 -7.92
N ALA A 714 -8.27 8.51 -8.12
CA ALA A 714 -7.54 7.75 -9.13
C ALA A 714 -6.60 6.74 -8.49
N SER A 715 -6.50 5.55 -9.06
CA SER A 715 -5.64 4.49 -8.54
C SER A 715 -5.03 3.58 -9.61
N LEU A 716 -3.90 3.01 -9.25
CA LEU A 716 -3.29 1.89 -9.93
C LEU A 716 -3.20 0.72 -8.96
N VAL A 717 -3.72 -0.40 -9.32
CA VAL A 717 -3.68 -1.63 -8.53
C VAL A 717 -3.11 -2.77 -9.35
N LEU A 718 -2.07 -3.39 -8.81
CA LEU A 718 -1.46 -4.59 -9.37
C LEU A 718 -1.61 -5.73 -8.38
N LYS A 719 -1.95 -6.92 -8.85
CA LYS A 719 -2.18 -8.09 -8.03
C LYS A 719 -1.40 -9.29 -8.48
N SER A 720 -1.17 -10.19 -7.56
CA SER A 720 -0.43 -11.44 -7.78
C SER A 720 -1.08 -12.40 -8.79
N ASP A 721 -2.35 -12.25 -9.04
CA ASP A 721 -3.06 -13.03 -10.05
C ASP A 721 -2.85 -12.52 -11.49
N GLY A 722 -2.00 -11.54 -11.66
CA GLY A 722 -1.69 -10.93 -12.95
C GLY A 722 -2.61 -9.77 -13.35
N THR A 723 -3.59 -9.41 -12.54
CA THR A 723 -4.50 -8.30 -12.85
C THR A 723 -3.85 -6.95 -12.63
N ILE A 724 -3.97 -6.08 -13.61
CA ILE A 724 -3.60 -4.67 -13.50
C ILE A 724 -4.85 -3.82 -13.70
N THR A 725 -5.16 -2.99 -12.72
CA THR A 725 -6.30 -2.08 -12.78
C THR A 725 -5.82 -0.64 -12.70
N ILE A 726 -6.17 0.17 -13.67
CA ILE A 726 -5.97 1.63 -13.64
C ILE A 726 -7.34 2.29 -13.66
N SER A 727 -7.62 3.09 -12.66
CA SER A 727 -8.92 3.72 -12.48
C SER A 727 -8.78 5.20 -12.18
N GLY A 728 -9.61 6.00 -12.77
CA GLY A 728 -9.60 7.45 -12.58
C GLY A 728 -10.72 8.13 -13.38
N VAL A 729 -11.06 9.32 -12.98
CA VAL A 729 -12.07 10.14 -13.70
C VAL A 729 -11.63 10.44 -15.13
N LYS A 730 -10.33 10.52 -15.35
CA LYS A 730 -9.73 10.67 -16.68
C LYS A 730 -8.40 9.94 -16.67
N ILE A 731 -8.23 9.05 -17.60
CA ILE A 731 -6.98 8.33 -17.82
C ILE A 731 -6.44 8.82 -19.17
N LEU A 732 -5.26 9.42 -19.14
CA LEU A 732 -4.57 9.85 -20.33
C LEU A 732 -3.35 8.96 -20.53
N ILE A 733 -3.32 8.30 -21.66
CA ILE A 733 -2.20 7.48 -22.06
C ILE A 733 -1.64 8.07 -23.34
N GLU A 734 -0.49 8.67 -23.23
CA GLU A 734 0.19 9.31 -24.33
C GLU A 734 1.48 8.57 -24.65
N GLY A 735 1.65 8.19 -25.87
CA GLY A 735 2.91 7.67 -26.39
C GLY A 735 3.39 8.57 -27.51
N GLU A 736 4.62 9.04 -27.43
CA GLU A 736 5.18 9.88 -28.50
C GLU A 736 5.23 9.18 -29.86
N THR A 737 5.29 7.87 -29.87
CA THR A 737 5.38 7.07 -31.08
C THR A 737 4.36 5.94 -31.14
N LEU A 738 3.95 5.36 -30.06
CA LEU A 738 2.94 4.29 -30.04
C LEU A 738 2.39 4.02 -28.64
N VAL A 739 1.12 3.81 -28.54
CA VAL A 739 0.44 3.12 -27.45
C VAL A 739 -0.17 1.85 -28.01
N GLN A 740 0.36 0.70 -27.62
CA GLN A 740 -0.13 -0.59 -28.10
C GLN A 740 -0.82 -1.37 -26.98
N ILE A 741 -2.03 -1.79 -27.23
CA ILE A 741 -2.82 -2.59 -26.29
C ILE A 741 -3.15 -3.91 -26.99
N ASN A 742 -2.67 -5.00 -26.43
CA ASN A 742 -2.85 -6.33 -27.00
C ASN A 742 -3.48 -7.26 -25.99
N GLY A 743 -4.47 -7.96 -26.34
CA GLY A 743 -5.14 -8.95 -25.53
C GLY A 743 -6.07 -9.81 -26.35
N ASN A 744 -6.47 -10.95 -25.83
CA ASN A 744 -7.40 -11.81 -26.51
C ASN A 744 -8.76 -11.15 -26.70
N ASP A 745 -9.12 -10.29 -25.74
CA ASP A 745 -10.24 -9.38 -25.86
C ASP A 745 -9.78 -8.02 -25.36
N VAL A 746 -10.03 -6.98 -26.10
CA VAL A 746 -9.82 -5.59 -25.72
C VAL A 746 -11.14 -4.87 -25.87
N ASP A 747 -11.75 -4.49 -24.74
CA ASP A 747 -13.01 -3.79 -24.72
C ASP A 747 -12.78 -2.31 -24.43
N ILE A 748 -13.23 -1.47 -25.32
CA ILE A 748 -13.11 -0.02 -25.20
C ILE A 748 -14.49 0.57 -25.42
N ASN A 749 -15.00 1.21 -24.39
CA ASN A 749 -16.29 1.89 -24.41
C ASN A 749 -16.17 3.34 -24.83
#